data_fb3482e2e610fb888ba831e69307f9d1
#
_entry.id   fb3482e2e610fb888ba831e69307f9d1
#
_cell.length_a   1.000
_cell.length_b   1.000
_cell.length_c   1.000
_cell.angle_alpha   90.00
_cell.angle_beta   90.00
_cell.angle_gamma   90.00
#
_symmetry.space_group_name_H-M   'P 1'
#
loop_
_entity.id
_entity.type
_entity.pdbx_description
1 polymer ?
#
loop_
_entity_poly.entity_id
_entity_poly.type
_entity_poly.pdbx_seq_one_letter_code
_entity_poly.pdbx_strand_id
1 'polypeptide(L)'
;MSEVVKNKKRSASGDNAGIPEGGDRQEILLTGVRTHNLKNLTVRIPKGEITVMTGPSGSGKSSLAFDTIYAEGQRRYIESLSAYVRQFLERMEKPDVDSIRGITPTVAIEQRRLSRNPRSTVATMTEIYDYLRLLFGRAGTIMCYNCKIPVVKYSPQSILAALDSSLKSKRLHLFFDVKGSATRGVVDDLRRRGFFRFASKETPDIILDANNSKVEYTPAEMLVLLDRVAFGSEGYKERVIEACEQGYLNGAGTLYIYEVDRKELHRFSNKLECSNCGRTYLEPEPRLFSFNNPYGACPTCQGFGTVIGYDWDKTIANPFSSILQGGISLISAPAFDIYRRVLLKSAAAGKIRLDAPVNDLTKLEWEFLINGDKSFAGLRGFVKNLEKKTHSFSVKYFLDKYRGYVTCQDCGGARLRKEALAVEIDGQNIFGVVSMAVARARKFFELVGLSGENAVIANQVLEEIRKRIGYLFEIGLGYLTLDRLSSTLSGGEAQRVNLATSLASTLVATTYILDEPSIGLHPRDMSKLVGILENLKSYRNTVIVVEHDADMMKKADHIIDLGPDSGIRGGQIVYEGSYAGLLKSKDSITGKYLRGEKEIPIPKRRKPLDKFIHIKGASLHNLAGLDVDIPLYGFVCVTGVSGSGKSTLVYDVLYEALKDHNSQEAISVGLENVSIPTAHAKRITFDYLPQSVELLDQSAVGRVSRSNVATYSGAFDSIRSIFADTPLARERELSPSYFSFNVEWGGRCEACSGEGIQVVEMQFLADVTLDCEVCGGKRYGSEALEIKYRGKNIADVLDLTVSEALDFFSDRKDVVKSLVLLSRVGLNYLKLGQRLSTLSGGEAQRLKISSYLSGSSETEVLFILDEPTTGLHFEEIAKLMSVLLELRDRGNSLIVVEHNLDVIKYADYVIDLGPEAGEEGGRLVAAGTPEEISSVIESRTGGVLKGLLASTA
;
A
#
# COMPACT_ATOMS: atom_id res chain seq x y z
N MET A 1 12.81 14.72 66.73
CA MET A 1 13.60 15.85 67.22
C MET A 1 13.62 16.87 66.07
N SER A 2 12.64 17.77 65.98
CA SER A 2 12.48 19.10 66.70
C SER A 2 13.71 19.98 66.41
N GLU A 3 13.64 21.15 65.82
CA GLU A 3 12.88 22.37 65.93
C GLU A 3 13.45 23.36 64.90
N VAL A 4 12.66 24.05 64.07
CA VAL A 4 12.19 25.42 64.29
C VAL A 4 13.30 26.48 64.50
N VAL A 5 13.44 27.42 63.55
CA VAL A 5 13.58 28.89 63.86
C VAL A 5 13.05 29.75 62.70
N LYS A 6 12.31 30.75 63.11
CA LYS A 6 11.52 31.73 62.40
C LYS A 6 12.31 32.94 61.81
N ASN A 7 11.76 33.45 60.72
CA ASN A 7 11.57 34.89 60.38
C ASN A 7 12.70 35.91 60.51
N LYS A 8 12.97 36.61 59.37
CA LYS A 8 12.92 38.08 59.37
C LYS A 8 12.69 38.65 57.95
N LYS A 9 11.61 39.40 57.82
CA LYS A 9 11.31 40.31 56.72
C LYS A 9 12.37 41.44 56.66
N ARG A 10 12.76 41.80 55.41
CA ARG A 10 13.05 43.21 55.05
C ARG A 10 12.71 43.47 53.60
N SER A 11 11.91 44.43 53.36
CA SER A 11 11.48 45.06 52.11
C SER A 11 12.60 45.85 51.44
N ALA A 12 12.78 45.68 50.15
CA ALA A 12 13.26 46.77 49.24
C ALA A 12 12.78 46.47 47.83
N SER A 13 12.07 47.41 47.28
CA SER A 13 11.54 47.59 45.93
C SER A 13 12.62 47.61 44.89
N GLY A 14 12.35 46.92 43.71
CA GLY A 14 13.15 47.01 42.54
C GLY A 14 12.58 46.09 41.47
N ASP A 15 11.87 46.68 40.49
CA ASP A 15 11.34 46.00 39.31
C ASP A 15 12.41 45.25 38.53
N ASN A 16 12.35 43.96 38.54
CA ASN A 16 12.89 43.08 37.49
C ASN A 16 11.97 41.85 37.43
N ALA A 17 11.19 41.77 36.37
CA ALA A 17 10.40 40.59 36.07
C ALA A 17 11.29 39.37 35.89
N GLY A 18 11.59 38.72 37.00
CA GLY A 18 12.30 37.44 37.07
C GLY A 18 11.40 36.32 36.56
N ILE A 19 11.84 35.71 35.50
CA ILE A 19 11.35 34.45 34.98
C ILE A 19 11.46 33.37 36.10
N PRO A 20 10.38 32.64 36.50
CA PRO A 20 10.48 31.57 37.47
C PRO A 20 11.29 30.38 36.90
N GLU A 21 12.48 30.15 37.41
CA GLU A 21 13.19 28.91 37.21
C GLU A 21 12.57 27.80 38.09
N GLY A 22 12.15 26.67 37.46
CA GLY A 22 11.84 25.44 38.16
C GLY A 22 10.35 25.12 38.36
N GLY A 23 9.58 25.03 37.29
CA GLY A 23 8.35 24.25 37.22
C GLY A 23 8.49 23.25 36.06
N ASP A 24 8.06 22.02 36.23
CA ASP A 24 7.95 21.00 35.19
C ASP A 24 7.19 21.62 34.00
N ARG A 25 7.89 21.90 32.88
CA ARG A 25 7.32 22.68 31.79
C ARG A 25 6.25 21.85 31.09
N GLN A 26 4.99 22.23 31.28
CA GLN A 26 3.83 21.57 30.68
C GLN A 26 3.67 21.95 29.18
N GLU A 27 4.61 22.67 28.57
CA GLU A 27 4.52 23.15 27.19
C GLU A 27 5.84 22.98 26.42
N ILE A 28 5.75 22.88 25.07
CA ILE A 28 6.84 23.07 24.14
C ILE A 28 6.80 24.53 23.70
N LEU A 29 7.87 25.28 23.97
CA LEU A 29 7.98 26.70 23.65
C LEU A 29 9.00 26.90 22.55
N LEU A 30 8.56 27.44 21.40
CA LEU A 30 9.40 27.89 20.30
C LEU A 30 9.45 29.41 20.29
N THR A 31 10.64 29.98 20.13
CA THR A 31 10.83 31.44 20.03
C THR A 31 11.68 31.76 18.82
N GLY A 32 11.27 32.79 18.06
CA GLY A 32 12.02 33.29 16.92
C GLY A 32 12.04 32.35 15.72
N VAL A 33 10.92 31.67 15.40
CA VAL A 33 10.87 30.72 14.26
C VAL A 33 10.79 31.49 12.95
N ARG A 34 11.79 31.24 12.06
CA ARG A 34 11.94 31.92 10.76
C ARG A 34 12.12 30.90 9.59
N THR A 35 11.89 29.63 9.84
CA THR A 35 12.02 28.59 8.83
C THR A 35 11.12 28.89 7.63
N HIS A 36 11.66 28.92 6.42
CA HIS A 36 10.99 29.21 5.15
C HIS A 36 10.23 30.55 5.16
N ASN A 37 8.88 30.51 5.13
CA ASN A 37 8.03 31.70 5.11
C ASN A 37 7.57 32.18 6.49
N LEU A 38 7.99 31.53 7.57
CA LEU A 38 7.60 31.88 8.94
C LEU A 38 8.21 33.21 9.39
N LYS A 39 7.42 34.06 10.01
CA LYS A 39 7.77 35.46 10.33
C LYS A 39 8.10 35.65 11.81
N ASN A 40 9.22 35.11 12.27
CA ASN A 40 9.73 35.26 13.63
C ASN A 40 8.69 34.91 14.70
N LEU A 41 8.12 33.72 14.60
CA LEU A 41 7.00 33.30 15.43
C LEU A 41 7.44 32.89 16.84
N THR A 42 6.56 33.12 17.79
CA THR A 42 6.61 32.51 19.13
C THR A 42 5.38 31.62 19.26
N VAL A 43 5.57 30.32 19.55
CA VAL A 43 4.54 29.27 19.55
C VAL A 43 4.59 28.54 20.87
N ARG A 44 3.45 28.25 21.44
CA ARG A 44 3.30 27.41 22.66
C ARG A 44 2.44 26.20 22.36
N ILE A 45 2.95 25.02 22.65
CA ILE A 45 2.24 23.76 22.43
C ILE A 45 2.12 23.02 23.75
N PRO A 46 0.91 22.86 24.28
CA PRO A 46 0.69 22.11 25.53
C PRO A 46 1.12 20.64 25.39
N LYS A 47 1.85 20.14 26.39
CA LYS A 47 2.25 18.73 26.41
C LYS A 47 1.11 17.83 26.87
N GLY A 48 1.06 16.63 26.29
CA GLY A 48 0.04 15.64 26.63
C GLY A 48 -1.35 16.00 26.11
N GLU A 49 -1.44 16.87 25.11
CA GLU A 49 -2.66 17.34 24.48
C GLU A 49 -2.61 17.13 22.97
N ILE A 50 -3.79 17.21 22.32
CA ILE A 50 -3.93 17.19 20.87
C ILE A 50 -3.96 18.65 20.39
N THR A 51 -2.90 19.05 19.66
CA THR A 51 -2.80 20.37 19.02
C THR A 51 -3.05 20.23 17.53
N VAL A 52 -4.03 20.93 16.98
CA VAL A 52 -4.30 21.02 15.55
C VAL A 52 -3.70 22.29 14.96
N MET A 53 -2.84 22.12 13.94
CA MET A 53 -2.29 23.22 13.13
C MET A 53 -3.11 23.34 11.84
N THR A 54 -3.77 24.46 11.63
CA THR A 54 -4.65 24.73 10.48
C THR A 54 -4.30 26.05 9.77
N GLY A 55 -5.00 26.36 8.69
CA GLY A 55 -4.81 27.57 7.88
C GLY A 55 -4.63 27.27 6.39
N PRO A 56 -4.60 28.26 5.48
CA PRO A 56 -4.45 28.07 4.04
C PRO A 56 -3.21 27.27 3.64
N SER A 57 -3.22 26.61 2.48
CA SER A 57 -2.04 25.92 1.95
C SER A 57 -0.92 26.94 1.69
N GLY A 58 0.33 26.57 2.01
CA GLY A 58 1.45 27.50 1.94
C GLY A 58 1.48 28.57 3.02
N SER A 59 0.64 28.50 4.07
CA SER A 59 0.70 29.43 5.23
C SER A 59 1.84 29.12 6.21
N GLY A 60 2.59 28.00 6.03
CA GLY A 60 3.73 27.63 6.86
C GLY A 60 3.46 26.52 7.88
N LYS A 61 2.32 25.82 7.79
CA LYS A 61 1.97 24.69 8.70
C LYS A 61 3.04 23.61 8.71
N SER A 62 3.38 23.07 7.54
CA SER A 62 4.40 22.02 7.41
C SER A 62 5.78 22.52 7.81
N SER A 63 6.13 23.79 7.50
CA SER A 63 7.39 24.39 7.94
C SER A 63 7.50 24.48 9.47
N LEU A 64 6.39 24.75 10.16
CA LEU A 64 6.37 24.76 11.62
C LEU A 64 6.42 23.34 12.19
N ALA A 65 5.56 22.44 11.70
CA ALA A 65 5.40 21.10 12.24
C ALA A 65 6.60 20.18 11.91
N PHE A 66 7.00 20.09 10.63
CA PHE A 66 8.01 19.15 10.17
C PHE A 66 9.40 19.77 10.08
N ASP A 67 9.56 20.90 9.37
CA ASP A 67 10.88 21.51 9.16
C ASP A 67 11.44 22.21 10.40
N THR A 68 10.60 22.45 11.43
CA THR A 68 11.03 23.07 12.69
C THR A 68 10.93 22.10 13.87
N ILE A 69 9.73 21.66 14.27
CA ILE A 69 9.52 20.87 15.49
C ILE A 69 10.08 19.46 15.31
N TYR A 70 9.69 18.76 14.24
CA TYR A 70 10.20 17.42 13.98
C TYR A 70 11.70 17.41 13.75
N ALA A 71 12.20 18.31 12.88
CA ALA A 71 13.62 18.39 12.56
C ALA A 71 14.48 18.59 13.82
N GLU A 72 14.11 19.51 14.71
CA GLU A 72 14.86 19.75 15.95
C GLU A 72 14.74 18.59 16.94
N GLY A 73 13.54 17.98 17.08
CA GLY A 73 13.35 16.84 17.97
C GLY A 73 14.15 15.63 17.52
N GLN A 74 14.14 15.33 16.22
CA GLN A 74 14.93 14.27 15.60
C GLN A 74 16.45 14.54 15.73
N ARG A 75 16.87 15.80 15.46
CA ARG A 75 18.28 16.20 15.60
C ARG A 75 18.78 15.97 17.03
N ARG A 76 18.04 16.38 18.06
CA ARG A 76 18.42 16.16 19.47
C ARG A 76 18.43 14.69 19.84
N TYR A 77 17.50 13.91 19.32
CA TYR A 77 17.48 12.47 19.52
C TYR A 77 18.74 11.82 18.94
N ILE A 78 19.06 12.13 17.67
CA ILE A 78 20.27 11.63 17.00
C ILE A 78 21.53 12.05 17.75
N GLU A 79 21.62 13.29 18.24
CA GLU A 79 22.77 13.79 19.04
C GLU A 79 22.97 13.03 20.36
N SER A 80 21.89 12.46 20.92
CA SER A 80 21.96 11.65 22.14
C SER A 80 22.53 10.24 21.91
N LEU A 81 22.59 9.78 20.65
CA LEU A 81 23.09 8.46 20.30
C LEU A 81 24.62 8.43 20.23
N SER A 82 25.20 7.22 20.25
CA SER A 82 26.66 7.05 20.12
C SER A 82 27.21 7.57 18.79
N ALA A 83 28.47 8.00 18.77
CA ALA A 83 29.12 8.52 17.56
C ALA A 83 29.08 7.53 16.38
N TYR A 84 29.16 6.22 16.67
CA TYR A 84 29.08 5.16 15.68
C TYR A 84 27.70 5.12 15.01
N VAL A 85 26.61 5.13 15.79
CA VAL A 85 25.24 5.09 15.27
C VAL A 85 24.91 6.35 14.48
N ARG A 86 25.40 7.53 14.92
CA ARG A 86 25.21 8.80 14.22
C ARG A 86 25.78 8.84 12.79
N GLN A 87 26.76 8.03 12.46
CA GLN A 87 27.34 7.95 11.10
C GLN A 87 26.38 7.32 10.08
N PHE A 88 25.42 6.53 10.53
CA PHE A 88 24.46 5.83 9.68
C PHE A 88 23.08 6.52 9.60
N LEU A 89 22.88 7.59 10.38
CA LEU A 89 21.62 8.32 10.42
C LEU A 89 21.72 9.64 9.65
N GLU A 90 20.67 9.96 8.91
CA GLU A 90 20.53 11.21 8.18
C GLU A 90 20.55 12.38 9.15
N ARG A 91 21.41 13.37 8.91
CA ARG A 91 21.46 14.57 9.74
C ARG A 91 20.42 15.56 9.24
N MET A 92 19.45 15.85 10.09
CA MET A 92 18.51 16.96 9.87
C MET A 92 19.24 18.30 9.98
N GLU A 93 18.96 19.21 9.06
CA GLU A 93 19.45 20.58 9.15
C GLU A 93 18.89 21.28 10.40
N LYS A 94 19.69 22.17 10.97
CA LYS A 94 19.24 22.95 12.12
C LYS A 94 18.20 23.97 11.66
N PRO A 95 16.97 23.96 12.18
CA PRO A 95 15.98 24.94 11.80
C PRO A 95 16.39 26.36 12.21
N ASP A 96 15.94 27.37 11.44
CA ASP A 96 16.16 28.77 11.77
C ASP A 96 15.20 29.21 12.88
N VAL A 97 15.69 29.11 14.11
CA VAL A 97 14.94 29.39 15.34
C VAL A 97 15.89 29.89 16.45
N ASP A 98 15.44 30.86 17.24
CA ASP A 98 16.25 31.36 18.34
C ASP A 98 16.36 30.32 19.46
N SER A 99 15.25 29.74 19.89
CA SER A 99 15.26 28.63 20.86
C SER A 99 14.04 27.73 20.79
N ILE A 100 14.24 26.43 21.09
CA ILE A 100 13.16 25.45 21.32
C ILE A 100 13.39 24.83 22.70
N ARG A 101 12.39 24.94 23.57
CA ARG A 101 12.43 24.43 24.94
C ARG A 101 11.30 23.40 25.13
N GLY A 102 11.55 22.39 25.96
CA GLY A 102 10.53 21.39 26.32
C GLY A 102 10.26 20.32 25.26
N ILE A 103 10.98 20.29 24.14
CA ILE A 103 10.77 19.26 23.11
C ILE A 103 11.14 17.87 23.63
N THR A 104 10.30 16.88 23.29
CA THR A 104 10.49 15.46 23.59
C THR A 104 10.93 14.74 22.31
N PRO A 105 11.34 13.46 22.39
CA PRO A 105 11.56 12.66 21.17
C PRO A 105 10.36 12.78 20.24
N THR A 106 10.61 12.97 18.93
CA THR A 106 9.57 13.22 17.95
C THR A 106 9.46 12.08 16.95
N VAL A 107 8.22 11.74 16.59
CA VAL A 107 7.87 10.76 15.56
C VAL A 107 6.97 11.45 14.54
N ALA A 108 7.38 11.46 13.27
CA ALA A 108 6.56 12.00 12.18
C ALA A 108 5.84 10.87 11.44
N ILE A 109 4.57 11.11 11.10
CA ILE A 109 3.74 10.22 10.29
C ILE A 109 3.26 11.03 9.09
N GLU A 110 4.08 11.00 8.03
CA GLU A 110 3.87 11.74 6.79
C GLU A 110 3.22 10.87 5.72
N GLN A 111 2.65 11.52 4.70
CA GLN A 111 2.08 10.86 3.51
C GLN A 111 3.11 10.41 2.48
N ARG A 112 4.37 10.27 2.81
CA ARG A 112 5.38 9.87 1.83
C ARG A 112 4.99 8.53 1.20
N ARG A 113 5.14 8.43 -0.11
CA ARG A 113 5.00 7.16 -0.83
C ARG A 113 5.95 6.16 -0.22
N LEU A 114 5.40 5.05 0.23
CA LEU A 114 6.18 3.95 0.81
C LEU A 114 7.21 3.42 -0.19
N SER A 115 8.28 2.85 0.35
CA SER A 115 9.35 2.20 -0.40
C SER A 115 8.79 1.37 -1.57
N ARG A 116 9.37 1.52 -2.76
CA ARG A 116 9.10 0.68 -3.94
C ARG A 116 9.60 -0.76 -3.77
N ASN A 117 9.93 -1.18 -2.57
CA ASN A 117 10.40 -2.53 -2.31
C ASN A 117 9.28 -3.55 -2.60
N PRO A 118 9.43 -4.42 -3.61
CA PRO A 118 8.40 -5.39 -4.01
C PRO A 118 8.16 -6.49 -2.97
N ARG A 119 8.94 -6.54 -1.91
CA ARG A 119 8.80 -7.49 -0.81
C ARG A 119 8.10 -6.92 0.42
N SER A 120 7.87 -5.60 0.47
CA SER A 120 7.19 -4.95 1.58
C SER A 120 5.67 -5.17 1.50
N THR A 121 5.06 -5.64 2.58
CA THR A 121 3.61 -5.90 2.71
C THR A 121 3.06 -5.24 3.96
N VAL A 122 1.73 -5.13 4.07
CA VAL A 122 1.07 -4.64 5.29
C VAL A 122 1.56 -5.41 6.51
N ALA A 123 1.63 -6.75 6.46
CA ALA A 123 2.11 -7.57 7.58
C ALA A 123 3.56 -7.29 7.96
N THR A 124 4.46 -7.00 6.98
CA THR A 124 5.86 -6.69 7.29
C THR A 124 6.04 -5.28 7.82
N MET A 125 5.24 -4.31 7.36
CA MET A 125 5.26 -2.94 7.85
C MET A 125 4.78 -2.82 9.30
N THR A 126 3.79 -3.63 9.67
CA THR A 126 3.19 -3.66 11.02
C THR A 126 3.88 -4.62 11.97
N GLU A 127 4.98 -5.23 11.56
CA GLU A 127 5.71 -6.28 12.30
C GLU A 127 4.89 -7.55 12.58
N ILE A 128 3.61 -7.60 12.17
CA ILE A 128 2.74 -8.77 12.33
C ILE A 128 3.39 -10.01 11.75
N TYR A 129 4.08 -9.87 10.60
CA TYR A 129 4.75 -10.99 9.94
C TYR A 129 5.86 -11.60 10.78
N ASP A 130 6.61 -10.81 11.54
CA ASP A 130 7.68 -11.31 12.41
C ASP A 130 7.11 -12.09 13.59
N TYR A 131 5.99 -11.63 14.17
CA TYR A 131 5.28 -12.38 15.20
C TYR A 131 4.64 -13.66 14.63
N LEU A 132 4.11 -13.64 13.40
CA LEU A 132 3.61 -14.85 12.75
C LEU A 132 4.72 -15.88 12.55
N ARG A 133 5.92 -15.47 12.11
CA ARG A 133 7.08 -16.36 11.97
C ARG A 133 7.45 -17.03 13.31
N LEU A 134 7.39 -16.29 14.41
CA LEU A 134 7.63 -16.83 15.75
C LEU A 134 6.53 -17.81 16.15
N LEU A 135 5.28 -17.46 15.92
CA LEU A 135 4.11 -18.28 16.24
C LEU A 135 4.14 -19.62 15.51
N PHE A 136 4.29 -19.59 14.18
CA PHE A 136 4.35 -20.80 13.35
C PHE A 136 5.60 -21.64 13.63
N GLY A 137 6.72 -21.00 13.97
CA GLY A 137 7.96 -21.70 14.33
C GLY A 137 7.92 -22.37 15.69
N ARG A 138 7.05 -21.93 16.61
CA ARG A 138 6.98 -22.46 18.00
C ARG A 138 5.75 -23.34 18.26
N ALA A 139 4.62 -23.00 17.66
CA ALA A 139 3.34 -23.64 17.94
C ALA A 139 2.72 -24.33 16.71
N GLY A 140 3.30 -24.17 15.52
CA GLY A 140 2.78 -24.78 14.30
C GLY A 140 2.99 -26.28 14.24
N THR A 141 2.00 -27.00 13.73
CA THR A 141 2.03 -28.43 13.47
C THR A 141 2.34 -28.69 12.01
N ILE A 142 3.33 -29.53 11.72
CA ILE A 142 3.64 -29.92 10.33
C ILE A 142 2.55 -30.89 9.86
N MET A 143 1.86 -30.54 8.78
CA MET A 143 0.91 -31.41 8.10
C MET A 143 1.53 -31.96 6.82
N CYS A 144 1.55 -33.27 6.67
CA CYS A 144 2.07 -33.86 5.44
C CYS A 144 1.25 -33.40 4.24
N TYR A 145 1.85 -32.71 3.27
CA TYR A 145 1.11 -32.18 2.10
C TYR A 145 0.59 -33.28 1.17
N ASN A 146 1.13 -34.53 1.29
CA ASN A 146 0.69 -35.66 0.52
C ASN A 146 -0.43 -36.48 1.24
N CYS A 147 -0.23 -36.76 2.53
CA CYS A 147 -1.09 -37.64 3.31
C CYS A 147 -2.10 -36.92 4.18
N LYS A 148 -1.92 -35.60 4.40
CA LYS A 148 -2.77 -34.76 5.27
C LYS A 148 -2.84 -35.22 6.73
N ILE A 149 -1.77 -35.87 7.23
CA ILE A 149 -1.63 -36.29 8.62
C ILE A 149 -0.52 -35.47 9.31
N PRO A 150 -0.59 -35.29 10.63
CA PRO A 150 0.46 -34.61 11.38
C PRO A 150 1.80 -35.34 11.29
N VAL A 151 2.89 -34.58 11.19
CA VAL A 151 4.26 -35.09 11.22
C VAL A 151 4.88 -34.71 12.55
N VAL A 152 5.16 -35.70 13.36
CA VAL A 152 5.64 -35.52 14.74
C VAL A 152 6.95 -36.30 14.93
N LYS A 153 7.89 -35.72 15.70
CA LYS A 153 9.02 -36.48 16.23
C LYS A 153 8.54 -37.31 17.43
N TYR A 154 8.80 -38.59 17.37
CA TYR A 154 8.45 -39.47 18.47
C TYR A 154 9.65 -39.76 19.36
N SER A 155 9.62 -39.32 20.62
CA SER A 155 10.53 -39.80 21.65
C SER A 155 10.06 -41.16 22.19
N PRO A 156 10.89 -41.93 22.85
CA PRO A 156 10.45 -43.18 23.51
C PRO A 156 9.26 -42.95 24.46
N GLN A 157 9.26 -41.85 25.21
CA GLN A 157 8.18 -41.46 26.11
C GLN A 157 6.90 -41.10 25.37
N SER A 158 6.98 -40.37 24.25
CA SER A 158 5.81 -40.01 23.45
C SER A 158 5.22 -41.21 22.73
N ILE A 159 6.04 -42.19 22.35
CA ILE A 159 5.55 -43.51 21.82
C ILE A 159 4.78 -44.22 22.95
N LEU A 160 5.33 -44.28 24.14
CA LEU A 160 4.64 -44.94 25.27
C LEU A 160 3.29 -44.28 25.54
N ALA A 161 3.23 -42.94 25.55
CA ALA A 161 1.97 -42.20 25.73
C ALA A 161 0.98 -42.46 24.60
N ALA A 162 1.45 -42.59 23.36
CA ALA A 162 0.63 -42.90 22.18
C ALA A 162 0.11 -44.33 22.29
N LEU A 163 0.91 -45.30 22.75
CA LEU A 163 0.49 -46.67 23.01
C LEU A 163 -0.58 -46.74 24.13
N ASP A 164 -0.39 -46.01 25.23
CA ASP A 164 -1.34 -45.98 26.34
C ASP A 164 -2.69 -45.35 25.91
N SER A 165 -2.71 -44.38 24.98
CA SER A 165 -3.92 -43.70 24.57
C SER A 165 -4.66 -44.34 23.39
N SER A 166 -3.96 -44.96 22.46
CA SER A 166 -4.52 -45.41 21.15
C SER A 166 -4.48 -46.89 20.92
N LEU A 167 -3.53 -47.61 21.48
CA LEU A 167 -3.37 -49.04 21.24
C LEU A 167 -4.03 -49.85 22.37
N LYS A 168 -4.98 -50.66 22.01
CA LYS A 168 -5.73 -51.52 22.94
C LYS A 168 -5.30 -52.99 22.90
N SER A 169 -4.25 -53.32 22.10
CA SER A 169 -3.73 -54.65 21.98
C SER A 169 -2.91 -55.08 23.19
N LYS A 170 -3.03 -56.33 23.57
CA LYS A 170 -2.26 -56.89 24.68
C LYS A 170 -0.88 -57.38 24.30
N ARG A 171 -0.59 -57.56 23.00
CA ARG A 171 0.68 -58.09 22.48
C ARG A 171 1.25 -57.15 21.39
N LEU A 172 2.47 -56.65 21.65
CA LEU A 172 3.20 -55.76 20.76
C LEU A 172 4.52 -56.41 20.34
N HIS A 173 4.83 -56.33 19.04
CA HIS A 173 6.16 -56.67 18.52
C HIS A 173 6.83 -55.34 18.08
N LEU A 174 8.04 -55.09 18.57
CA LEU A 174 8.83 -53.89 18.26
C LEU A 174 9.93 -54.31 17.28
N PHE A 175 10.05 -53.53 16.18
CA PHE A 175 10.99 -53.82 15.10
C PHE A 175 11.72 -52.57 14.68
N PHE A 176 12.88 -52.71 14.06
CA PHE A 176 13.51 -51.69 13.23
C PHE A 176 13.68 -52.17 11.78
N ASP A 177 13.76 -51.27 10.81
CA ASP A 177 14.02 -51.57 9.42
C ASP A 177 15.50 -51.41 9.08
N VAL A 178 15.94 -52.17 8.07
CA VAL A 178 17.32 -52.16 7.62
C VAL A 178 17.47 -51.35 6.37
N LYS A 179 18.40 -50.35 6.35
CA LYS A 179 18.72 -49.58 5.15
C LYS A 179 19.97 -50.19 4.44
N GLY A 180 19.85 -50.53 3.17
CA GLY A 180 20.99 -51.06 2.38
C GLY A 180 20.53 -51.73 1.09
N SER A 181 21.46 -51.98 0.19
CA SER A 181 21.20 -52.56 -1.14
C SER A 181 21.56 -54.03 -1.32
N ALA A 182 22.24 -54.68 -0.34
CA ALA A 182 22.70 -56.07 -0.50
C ALA A 182 22.22 -57.01 0.62
N THR A 183 21.63 -58.15 0.31
CA THR A 183 20.90 -59.04 1.23
C THR A 183 21.78 -59.99 2.06
N ARG A 184 22.85 -60.59 1.48
CA ARG A 184 23.62 -61.65 2.18
C ARG A 184 24.54 -61.09 3.29
N GLY A 185 25.25 -59.97 3.07
CA GLY A 185 26.15 -59.42 4.08
C GLY A 185 25.40 -58.74 5.26
N VAL A 186 24.15 -58.26 5.05
CA VAL A 186 23.36 -57.53 6.05
C VAL A 186 22.84 -58.44 7.15
N VAL A 187 22.32 -59.63 6.79
CA VAL A 187 21.84 -60.60 7.76
C VAL A 187 22.99 -61.14 8.63
N ASP A 188 24.16 -61.39 8.03
CA ASP A 188 25.35 -61.84 8.78
C ASP A 188 25.91 -60.78 9.70
N ASP A 189 25.88 -59.50 9.31
CA ASP A 189 26.25 -58.40 10.18
C ASP A 189 25.26 -58.26 11.37
N LEU A 190 23.98 -58.31 11.12
CA LEU A 190 22.96 -58.30 12.14
C LEU A 190 23.08 -59.43 13.12
N ARG A 191 23.41 -60.64 12.64
CA ARG A 191 23.72 -61.78 13.49
C ARG A 191 24.90 -61.56 14.41
N ARG A 192 26.01 -60.96 13.90
CA ARG A 192 27.18 -60.63 14.72
C ARG A 192 26.86 -59.60 15.80
N ARG A 193 25.85 -58.75 15.53
CA ARG A 193 25.32 -57.72 16.47
C ARG A 193 24.27 -58.27 17.44
N GLY A 194 23.93 -59.60 17.35
CA GLY A 194 23.02 -60.25 18.25
C GLY A 194 21.54 -60.29 17.81
N PHE A 195 21.26 -59.93 16.57
CA PHE A 195 19.87 -59.95 16.05
C PHE A 195 19.65 -61.19 15.19
N PHE A 196 18.78 -62.09 15.64
CA PHE A 196 18.52 -63.39 15.02
C PHE A 196 17.10 -63.57 14.49
N ARG A 197 16.17 -62.59 14.75
CA ARG A 197 14.75 -62.73 14.41
C ARG A 197 14.33 -61.65 13.43
N PHE A 198 13.74 -62.08 12.33
CA PHE A 198 13.40 -61.22 11.19
C PHE A 198 11.95 -61.47 10.75
N ALA A 199 11.27 -60.46 10.24
CA ALA A 199 9.95 -60.53 9.64
C ALA A 199 9.91 -59.67 8.35
N SER A 200 8.86 -59.88 7.54
CA SER A 200 8.56 -58.94 6.44
C SER A 200 7.65 -57.81 6.88
N LYS A 201 7.73 -56.63 6.24
CA LYS A 201 6.72 -55.58 6.45
C LYS A 201 5.32 -55.98 6.03
N GLU A 202 5.19 -56.90 5.06
CA GLU A 202 3.89 -57.45 4.60
C GLU A 202 3.31 -58.46 5.58
N THR A 203 4.17 -59.28 6.25
CA THR A 203 3.78 -60.33 7.18
C THR A 203 4.54 -60.21 8.51
N PRO A 204 4.30 -59.15 9.32
CA PRO A 204 5.04 -58.88 10.56
C PRO A 204 4.75 -59.89 11.68
N ASP A 205 3.69 -60.71 11.54
CA ASP A 205 3.32 -61.80 12.44
C ASP A 205 4.19 -63.03 12.25
N ILE A 206 4.74 -63.23 11.05
CA ILE A 206 5.58 -64.38 10.72
C ILE A 206 7.06 -64.01 11.01
N ILE A 207 7.55 -64.49 12.16
CA ILE A 207 8.92 -64.19 12.61
C ILE A 207 9.80 -65.42 12.31
N LEU A 208 10.80 -65.23 11.46
CA LEU A 208 11.82 -66.21 11.09
C LEU A 208 13.01 -66.09 12.04
N ASP A 209 13.50 -67.24 12.53
CA ASP A 209 14.78 -67.27 13.26
C ASP A 209 15.90 -67.61 12.23
N ALA A 210 16.85 -66.75 12.08
CA ALA A 210 17.92 -66.87 11.09
C ALA A 210 18.91 -68.05 11.41
N ASN A 211 18.88 -68.62 12.60
CA ASN A 211 19.65 -69.81 12.93
C ASN A 211 19.01 -71.11 12.36
N ASN A 212 17.68 -71.09 12.21
CA ASN A 212 16.90 -72.30 11.80
C ASN A 212 16.26 -72.10 10.44
N SER A 213 16.26 -70.92 9.84
CA SER A 213 15.57 -70.61 8.58
C SER A 213 16.42 -69.73 7.70
N LYS A 214 16.31 -69.83 6.37
CA LYS A 214 16.87 -68.90 5.43
C LYS A 214 15.98 -67.63 5.44
N VAL A 215 16.60 -66.47 5.63
CA VAL A 215 15.92 -65.15 5.51
C VAL A 215 16.11 -64.65 4.10
N GLU A 216 15.00 -64.58 3.34
CA GLU A 216 14.99 -64.19 1.89
C GLU A 216 14.28 -62.85 1.68
N TYR A 217 14.35 -61.96 2.62
CA TYR A 217 13.74 -60.60 2.49
C TYR A 217 14.73 -59.62 1.85
N THR A 218 14.23 -58.73 1.00
CA THR A 218 15.00 -57.55 0.58
C THR A 218 15.19 -56.62 1.78
N PRO A 219 16.29 -55.85 1.87
CA PRO A 219 16.49 -54.90 3.00
C PRO A 219 15.33 -53.90 3.17
N ALA A 220 14.67 -53.50 2.07
CA ALA A 220 13.55 -52.56 2.10
C ALA A 220 12.28 -53.14 2.78
N GLU A 221 12.13 -54.47 2.71
CA GLU A 221 10.98 -55.20 3.25
C GLU A 221 11.28 -55.86 4.61
N MET A 222 12.55 -55.92 5.01
CA MET A 222 12.99 -56.67 6.19
C MET A 222 12.79 -55.85 7.47
N LEU A 223 12.15 -56.47 8.45
CA LEU A 223 12.04 -55.99 9.81
C LEU A 223 12.85 -56.87 10.75
N VAL A 224 13.60 -56.26 11.67
CA VAL A 224 14.38 -56.93 12.69
C VAL A 224 13.68 -56.80 14.02
N LEU A 225 13.34 -57.92 14.66
CA LEU A 225 12.65 -57.96 15.94
C LEU A 225 13.58 -57.50 17.07
N LEU A 226 13.15 -56.50 17.83
CA LEU A 226 13.81 -56.02 19.05
C LEU A 226 13.25 -56.73 20.28
N ASP A 227 11.94 -56.62 20.47
CA ASP A 227 11.29 -57.18 21.63
C ASP A 227 9.82 -57.54 21.34
N ARG A 228 9.29 -58.42 22.21
CA ARG A 228 7.87 -58.80 22.27
C ARG A 228 7.34 -58.46 23.62
N VAL A 229 6.46 -57.50 23.69
CA VAL A 229 5.97 -56.93 24.95
C VAL A 229 4.48 -57.18 25.10
N ALA A 230 4.09 -57.66 26.32
CA ALA A 230 2.69 -57.70 26.67
C ALA A 230 2.29 -56.38 27.35
N PHE A 231 1.37 -55.64 26.72
CA PHE A 231 0.90 -54.39 27.23
C PHE A 231 0.28 -54.52 28.62
N GLY A 232 0.68 -53.69 29.56
CA GLY A 232 0.20 -53.74 30.96
C GLY A 232 0.86 -54.79 31.86
N SER A 233 1.85 -55.55 31.34
CA SER A 233 2.67 -56.44 32.21
C SER A 233 3.62 -55.64 33.12
N GLU A 234 4.09 -56.26 34.18
CA GLU A 234 5.09 -55.64 35.07
C GLU A 234 6.37 -55.31 34.28
N GLY A 235 6.87 -54.06 34.41
CA GLY A 235 8.05 -53.60 33.68
C GLY A 235 7.88 -53.37 32.21
N TYR A 236 6.64 -53.34 31.63
CA TYR A 236 6.44 -53.15 30.17
C TYR A 236 6.92 -51.78 29.68
N LYS A 237 6.82 -50.73 30.54
CA LYS A 237 7.19 -49.36 30.18
C LYS A 237 8.68 -49.25 29.89
N GLU A 238 9.47 -49.76 30.79
CA GLU A 238 10.93 -49.79 30.73
C GLU A 238 11.40 -50.59 29.49
N ARG A 239 10.79 -51.74 29.24
CA ARG A 239 11.08 -52.55 28.04
C ARG A 239 10.76 -51.84 26.74
N VAL A 240 9.60 -51.18 26.65
CA VAL A 240 9.22 -50.40 25.46
C VAL A 240 10.20 -49.23 25.26
N ILE A 241 10.60 -48.53 26.30
CA ILE A 241 11.56 -47.41 26.21
C ILE A 241 12.91 -47.95 25.69
N GLU A 242 13.44 -48.99 26.28
CA GLU A 242 14.72 -49.62 25.90
C GLU A 242 14.67 -50.10 24.43
N ALA A 243 13.61 -50.81 24.04
CA ALA A 243 13.41 -51.27 22.66
C ALA A 243 13.28 -50.10 21.69
N CYS A 244 12.66 -48.96 22.07
CA CYS A 244 12.59 -47.76 21.24
C CYS A 244 13.98 -47.12 21.02
N GLU A 245 14.80 -47.03 22.10
CA GLU A 245 16.16 -46.51 22.02
C GLU A 245 17.04 -47.39 21.11
N GLN A 246 17.00 -48.69 21.31
CA GLN A 246 17.69 -49.65 20.46
C GLN A 246 17.20 -49.62 19.00
N GLY A 247 15.90 -49.46 18.81
CA GLY A 247 15.28 -49.33 17.50
C GLY A 247 15.74 -48.09 16.75
N TYR A 248 15.78 -46.96 17.40
CA TYR A 248 16.27 -45.70 16.82
C TYR A 248 17.78 -45.76 16.48
N LEU A 249 18.57 -46.36 17.34
CA LEU A 249 20.00 -46.55 17.13
C LEU A 249 20.27 -47.42 15.91
N ASN A 250 19.59 -48.53 15.77
CA ASN A 250 19.84 -49.53 14.73
C ASN A 250 19.05 -49.28 13.43
N GLY A 251 17.85 -48.71 13.52
CA GLY A 251 16.95 -48.37 12.41
C GLY A 251 17.12 -46.98 11.84
N ALA A 252 18.31 -46.34 12.09
CA ALA A 252 18.59 -44.97 11.62
C ALA A 252 17.50 -43.95 11.95
N GLY A 253 16.90 -44.08 13.13
CA GLY A 253 15.86 -43.17 13.66
C GLY A 253 14.43 -43.63 13.35
N THR A 254 14.21 -44.81 12.79
CA THR A 254 12.87 -45.33 12.49
C THR A 254 12.61 -46.61 13.29
N LEU A 255 11.41 -46.73 13.82
CA LEU A 255 10.93 -47.88 14.60
C LEU A 255 9.55 -48.31 14.06
N TYR A 256 9.25 -49.60 14.09
CA TYR A 256 7.94 -50.16 13.77
C TYR A 256 7.40 -50.90 14.97
N ILE A 257 6.13 -50.70 15.26
CA ILE A 257 5.40 -51.43 16.29
C ILE A 257 4.22 -52.15 15.63
N TYR A 258 4.22 -53.47 15.77
CA TYR A 258 3.14 -54.30 15.23
C TYR A 258 2.20 -54.72 16.37
N GLU A 259 0.95 -54.35 16.22
CA GLU A 259 -0.14 -54.73 17.12
C GLU A 259 -0.70 -56.10 16.70
N VAL A 260 -0.30 -57.14 17.40
CA VAL A 260 -0.57 -58.53 17.01
C VAL A 260 -2.07 -58.84 16.91
N ASP A 261 -2.86 -58.32 17.85
CA ASP A 261 -4.29 -58.65 17.95
C ASP A 261 -5.13 -57.90 16.89
N ARG A 262 -4.67 -56.79 16.39
CA ARG A 262 -5.31 -55.98 15.32
C ARG A 262 -4.68 -56.16 13.95
N LYS A 263 -3.50 -56.78 13.89
CA LYS A 263 -2.71 -56.94 12.68
C LYS A 263 -2.35 -55.65 12.00
N GLU A 264 -2.06 -54.59 12.80
CA GLU A 264 -1.68 -53.26 12.31
C GLU A 264 -0.21 -52.98 12.58
N LEU A 265 0.50 -52.46 11.57
CA LEU A 265 1.90 -52.07 11.67
C LEU A 265 2.01 -50.54 11.71
N HIS A 266 2.46 -50.01 12.83
CA HIS A 266 2.63 -48.56 13.03
C HIS A 266 4.11 -48.17 12.88
N ARG A 267 4.38 -47.07 12.18
CA ARG A 267 5.74 -46.52 11.97
C ARG A 267 5.93 -45.32 12.84
N PHE A 268 7.00 -45.26 13.61
CA PHE A 268 7.45 -44.14 14.42
C PHE A 268 8.84 -43.70 14.01
N SER A 269 9.12 -42.37 14.08
CA SER A 269 10.43 -41.81 13.74
C SER A 269 10.83 -40.75 14.76
N ASN A 270 12.10 -40.72 15.13
CA ASN A 270 12.67 -39.60 15.91
C ASN A 270 13.08 -38.41 15.04
N LYS A 271 12.83 -38.51 13.72
CA LYS A 271 13.01 -37.44 12.73
C LYS A 271 11.65 -36.89 12.34
N LEU A 272 11.63 -35.71 11.77
CA LEU A 272 10.41 -35.13 11.18
C LEU A 272 10.10 -35.86 9.85
N GLU A 273 9.50 -37.02 9.96
CA GLU A 273 9.10 -37.85 8.82
C GLU A 273 7.63 -38.22 8.94
N CYS A 274 6.93 -38.16 7.80
CA CYS A 274 5.54 -38.62 7.76
C CYS A 274 5.47 -40.13 8.04
N SER A 275 4.68 -40.52 9.00
CA SER A 275 4.51 -41.96 9.38
C SER A 275 3.95 -42.84 8.25
N ASN A 276 3.17 -42.25 7.30
CA ASN A 276 2.55 -42.97 6.20
C ASN A 276 3.49 -43.04 4.97
N CYS A 277 3.97 -41.89 4.43
CA CYS A 277 4.72 -41.88 3.17
C CYS A 277 6.25 -41.74 3.35
N GLY A 278 6.77 -41.62 4.57
CA GLY A 278 8.20 -41.52 4.86
C GLY A 278 8.88 -40.22 4.43
N ARG A 279 8.11 -39.21 3.97
CA ARG A 279 8.66 -37.95 3.54
C ARG A 279 9.21 -37.15 4.71
N THR A 280 10.43 -36.60 4.55
CA THR A 280 11.12 -35.79 5.56
C THR A 280 10.73 -34.31 5.45
N TYR A 281 10.69 -33.62 6.58
CA TYR A 281 10.37 -32.21 6.72
C TYR A 281 11.50 -31.48 7.45
N LEU A 282 11.58 -30.17 7.21
CA LEU A 282 12.49 -29.29 7.93
C LEU A 282 11.91 -28.92 9.29
N GLU A 283 12.78 -28.66 10.25
CA GLU A 283 12.36 -28.17 11.56
C GLU A 283 11.74 -26.77 11.43
N PRO A 284 10.55 -26.55 12.02
CA PRO A 284 9.87 -25.27 11.93
C PRO A 284 10.59 -24.23 12.81
N GLU A 285 11.58 -23.56 12.24
CA GLU A 285 12.27 -22.43 12.83
C GLU A 285 11.74 -21.11 12.23
N PRO A 286 11.79 -19.97 12.96
CA PRO A 286 11.30 -18.69 12.45
C PRO A 286 11.90 -18.26 11.10
N ARG A 287 13.16 -18.64 10.81
CA ARG A 287 13.81 -18.37 9.52
C ARG A 287 13.21 -19.15 8.34
N LEU A 288 12.56 -20.31 8.59
CA LEU A 288 11.87 -21.09 7.57
C LEU A 288 10.68 -20.33 6.99
N PHE A 289 10.07 -19.45 7.75
CA PHE A 289 8.92 -18.65 7.36
C PHE A 289 9.31 -17.26 6.81
N SER A 290 10.60 -17.00 6.57
CA SER A 290 11.07 -15.73 6.00
C SER A 290 11.28 -15.86 4.50
N PHE A 291 10.47 -15.13 3.71
CA PHE A 291 10.68 -15.04 2.26
C PHE A 291 11.86 -14.14 1.87
N ASN A 292 12.44 -13.39 2.81
CA ASN A 292 13.67 -12.61 2.63
C ASN A 292 14.94 -13.42 2.90
N ASN A 293 14.80 -14.64 3.44
CA ASN A 293 15.91 -15.55 3.72
C ASN A 293 15.91 -16.71 2.72
N PRO A 294 17.03 -17.06 2.07
CA PRO A 294 17.09 -18.18 1.14
C PRO A 294 16.63 -19.52 1.71
N TYR A 295 16.75 -19.70 3.04
CA TYR A 295 16.30 -20.91 3.74
C TYR A 295 14.78 -21.09 3.70
N GLY A 296 14.00 -19.99 3.74
CA GLY A 296 12.53 -20.01 3.75
C GLY A 296 11.90 -19.64 2.40
N ALA A 297 12.62 -18.91 1.56
CA ALA A 297 12.12 -18.44 0.28
C ALA A 297 11.82 -19.60 -0.69
N CYS A 298 10.79 -19.42 -1.52
CA CYS A 298 10.53 -20.29 -2.66
C CYS A 298 11.76 -20.27 -3.61
N PRO A 299 12.35 -21.41 -3.97
CA PRO A 299 13.55 -21.46 -4.79
C PRO A 299 13.32 -20.88 -6.20
N THR A 300 12.12 -20.97 -6.74
CA THR A 300 11.78 -20.50 -8.09
C THR A 300 11.64 -18.99 -8.17
N CYS A 301 10.84 -18.37 -7.29
CA CYS A 301 10.64 -16.92 -7.30
C CYS A 301 11.52 -16.17 -6.29
N GLN A 302 12.38 -16.84 -5.55
CA GLN A 302 13.30 -16.24 -4.57
C GLN A 302 12.62 -15.28 -3.57
N GLY A 303 11.39 -15.59 -3.18
CA GLY A 303 10.62 -14.80 -2.23
C GLY A 303 9.82 -13.64 -2.83
N PHE A 304 9.78 -13.48 -4.15
CA PHE A 304 8.97 -12.43 -4.79
C PHE A 304 7.48 -12.79 -4.92
N GLY A 305 7.15 -14.08 -4.97
CA GLY A 305 5.78 -14.56 -5.20
C GLY A 305 5.37 -14.54 -6.67
N THR A 306 6.09 -13.79 -7.50
CA THR A 306 5.88 -13.66 -8.94
C THR A 306 7.18 -13.97 -9.70
N VAL A 307 7.04 -14.32 -10.96
CA VAL A 307 8.14 -14.53 -11.90
C VAL A 307 7.84 -13.80 -13.21
N ILE A 308 8.88 -13.42 -13.93
CA ILE A 308 8.68 -12.87 -15.29
C ILE A 308 8.20 -14.01 -16.19
N GLY A 309 7.02 -13.87 -16.75
CA GLY A 309 6.40 -14.87 -17.60
C GLY A 309 5.43 -14.24 -18.58
N TYR A 310 4.64 -15.08 -19.25
CA TYR A 310 3.56 -14.62 -20.13
C TYR A 310 2.26 -14.55 -19.34
N ASP A 311 1.70 -13.38 -19.33
CA ASP A 311 0.39 -13.08 -18.75
C ASP A 311 -0.68 -13.40 -19.80
N TRP A 312 -1.38 -14.51 -19.60
CA TRP A 312 -2.38 -14.98 -20.56
C TRP A 312 -3.63 -14.09 -20.57
N ASP A 313 -3.91 -13.40 -19.48
CA ASP A 313 -5.05 -12.48 -19.43
C ASP A 313 -4.82 -11.29 -20.37
N LYS A 314 -3.57 -10.85 -20.56
CA LYS A 314 -3.22 -9.85 -21.58
C LYS A 314 -3.47 -10.30 -23.02
N THR A 315 -3.67 -11.57 -23.25
CA THR A 315 -4.02 -12.09 -24.58
C THR A 315 -5.50 -11.95 -24.91
N ILE A 316 -6.33 -11.72 -23.89
CA ILE A 316 -7.77 -11.52 -24.06
C ILE A 316 -7.98 -10.08 -24.55
N ALA A 317 -8.37 -9.96 -25.83
CA ALA A 317 -8.71 -8.67 -26.41
C ALA A 317 -10.14 -8.25 -26.05
N ASN A 318 -11.06 -9.22 -26.07
CA ASN A 318 -12.44 -9.01 -25.67
C ASN A 318 -13.00 -10.30 -25.07
N PRO A 319 -13.29 -10.36 -23.77
CA PRO A 319 -13.77 -11.56 -23.10
C PRO A 319 -15.19 -11.97 -23.48
N PHE A 320 -16.00 -11.03 -24.01
CA PHE A 320 -17.38 -11.27 -24.46
C PHE A 320 -17.47 -11.66 -25.94
N SER A 321 -16.37 -11.54 -26.68
CA SER A 321 -16.24 -12.05 -28.05
C SER A 321 -15.75 -13.50 -28.02
N SER A 322 -16.17 -14.26 -29.05
CA SER A 322 -15.66 -15.60 -29.24
C SER A 322 -14.22 -15.58 -29.78
N ILE A 323 -13.54 -16.70 -29.69
CA ILE A 323 -12.19 -16.87 -30.25
C ILE A 323 -12.22 -16.58 -31.78
N LEU A 324 -13.28 -16.98 -32.47
CA LEU A 324 -13.47 -16.74 -33.91
C LEU A 324 -13.67 -15.26 -34.23
N GLN A 325 -14.25 -14.50 -33.33
CA GLN A 325 -14.48 -13.04 -33.46
C GLN A 325 -13.31 -12.20 -32.97
N GLY A 326 -12.15 -12.82 -32.65
CA GLY A 326 -10.97 -12.09 -32.21
C GLY A 326 -10.88 -11.85 -30.70
N GLY A 327 -11.67 -12.56 -29.89
CA GLY A 327 -11.63 -12.46 -28.41
C GLY A 327 -10.25 -12.68 -27.80
N ILE A 328 -9.32 -13.32 -28.55
CA ILE A 328 -7.93 -13.51 -28.12
C ILE A 328 -6.96 -12.94 -29.15
N SER A 329 -6.28 -11.85 -28.80
CA SER A 329 -5.38 -11.10 -29.68
C SER A 329 -4.22 -11.93 -30.24
N LEU A 330 -3.67 -12.84 -29.47
CA LEU A 330 -2.55 -13.68 -29.86
C LEU A 330 -2.93 -14.64 -31.02
N ILE A 331 -4.16 -15.12 -31.05
CA ILE A 331 -4.70 -16.01 -32.07
C ILE A 331 -4.96 -15.28 -33.39
N SER A 332 -5.24 -13.98 -33.33
CA SER A 332 -5.48 -13.13 -34.50
C SER A 332 -4.18 -12.76 -35.23
N ALA A 333 -3.00 -13.00 -34.64
CA ALA A 333 -1.73 -12.69 -35.27
C ALA A 333 -1.48 -13.57 -36.51
N PRO A 334 -0.96 -13.01 -37.62
CA PRO A 334 -0.65 -13.78 -38.84
C PRO A 334 0.29 -14.98 -38.61
N ALA A 335 1.23 -14.82 -37.67
CA ALA A 335 2.14 -15.89 -37.27
C ALA A 335 1.46 -17.10 -36.63
N PHE A 336 0.19 -16.96 -36.22
CA PHE A 336 -0.60 -18.04 -35.60
C PHE A 336 -1.36 -18.93 -36.62
N ASP A 337 -1.36 -18.62 -37.90
CA ASP A 337 -2.19 -19.31 -38.93
C ASP A 337 -1.99 -20.83 -38.97
N ILE A 338 -0.77 -21.31 -38.78
CA ILE A 338 -0.49 -22.76 -38.78
C ILE A 338 -1.17 -23.40 -37.55
N TYR A 339 -1.12 -22.74 -36.40
CA TYR A 339 -1.74 -23.21 -35.15
C TYR A 339 -3.26 -23.11 -35.21
N ARG A 340 -3.81 -22.10 -35.91
CA ARG A 340 -5.25 -21.90 -36.08
C ARG A 340 -5.91 -23.09 -36.79
N ARG A 341 -5.26 -23.65 -37.81
CA ARG A 341 -5.78 -24.85 -38.50
C ARG A 341 -5.86 -26.05 -37.56
N VAL A 342 -4.90 -26.21 -36.68
CA VAL A 342 -4.87 -27.30 -35.69
C VAL A 342 -5.92 -27.04 -34.62
N LEU A 343 -6.08 -25.80 -34.19
CA LEU A 343 -7.09 -25.40 -33.19
C LEU A 343 -8.51 -25.66 -33.72
N LEU A 344 -8.79 -25.33 -34.99
CA LEU A 344 -10.07 -25.63 -35.67
C LEU A 344 -10.36 -27.12 -35.71
N LYS A 345 -9.36 -27.97 -35.98
CA LYS A 345 -9.53 -29.46 -35.94
C LYS A 345 -9.83 -29.92 -34.52
N SER A 346 -9.19 -29.34 -33.50
CA SER A 346 -9.43 -29.67 -32.10
C SER A 346 -10.83 -29.26 -31.63
N ALA A 347 -11.35 -28.16 -32.17
CA ALA A 347 -12.73 -27.72 -31.93
C ALA A 347 -13.74 -28.67 -32.54
N ALA A 348 -13.50 -29.10 -33.77
CA ALA A 348 -14.33 -30.13 -34.44
C ALA A 348 -14.33 -31.47 -33.68
N ALA A 349 -13.28 -31.77 -32.89
CA ALA A 349 -13.20 -32.92 -31.99
C ALA A 349 -13.83 -32.66 -30.60
N GLY A 350 -14.52 -31.52 -30.40
CA GLY A 350 -15.20 -31.20 -29.15
C GLY A 350 -14.30 -30.83 -27.95
N LYS A 351 -13.01 -30.52 -28.21
CA LYS A 351 -12.05 -30.18 -27.13
C LYS A 351 -12.15 -28.72 -26.65
N ILE A 352 -12.69 -27.82 -27.48
CA ILE A 352 -12.86 -26.40 -27.19
C ILE A 352 -13.97 -25.81 -28.04
N ARG A 353 -14.78 -24.92 -27.47
CA ARG A 353 -15.83 -24.17 -28.19
C ARG A 353 -15.23 -22.85 -28.67
N LEU A 354 -15.05 -22.70 -29.99
CA LEU A 354 -14.46 -21.48 -30.56
C LEU A 354 -15.48 -20.37 -30.80
N ASP A 355 -16.74 -20.68 -30.81
CA ASP A 355 -17.91 -19.80 -31.00
C ASP A 355 -18.47 -19.24 -29.69
N ALA A 356 -18.08 -19.83 -28.55
CA ALA A 356 -18.46 -19.31 -27.24
C ALA A 356 -17.60 -18.09 -26.85
N PRO A 357 -18.17 -17.10 -26.13
CA PRO A 357 -17.40 -16.02 -25.53
C PRO A 357 -16.23 -16.55 -24.69
N VAL A 358 -15.11 -15.84 -24.69
CA VAL A 358 -13.92 -16.26 -23.93
C VAL A 358 -14.23 -16.48 -22.44
N ASN A 359 -15.08 -15.61 -21.85
CA ASN A 359 -15.54 -15.75 -20.45
C ASN A 359 -16.38 -17.02 -20.17
N ASP A 360 -17.01 -17.58 -21.20
CA ASP A 360 -17.87 -18.76 -21.07
C ASP A 360 -17.09 -20.07 -21.30
N LEU A 361 -15.79 -19.96 -21.58
CA LEU A 361 -14.92 -21.14 -21.69
C LEU A 361 -14.75 -21.79 -20.32
N THR A 362 -14.91 -23.08 -20.27
CA THR A 362 -14.65 -23.86 -19.06
C THR A 362 -13.16 -23.85 -18.71
N LYS A 363 -12.84 -24.10 -17.46
CA LYS A 363 -11.44 -24.20 -17.00
C LYS A 363 -10.63 -25.20 -17.82
N LEU A 364 -11.24 -26.30 -18.25
CA LEU A 364 -10.59 -27.33 -19.07
C LEU A 364 -10.32 -26.84 -20.49
N GLU A 365 -11.26 -26.09 -21.08
CA GLU A 365 -11.07 -25.48 -22.41
C GLU A 365 -9.97 -24.42 -22.38
N TRP A 366 -9.92 -23.62 -21.31
CA TRP A 366 -8.88 -22.62 -21.10
C TRP A 366 -7.50 -23.26 -20.90
N GLU A 367 -7.41 -24.29 -20.06
CA GLU A 367 -6.17 -25.06 -19.88
C GLU A 367 -5.71 -25.72 -21.19
N PHE A 368 -6.64 -26.26 -21.99
CA PHE A 368 -6.34 -26.80 -23.32
C PHE A 368 -5.83 -25.72 -24.26
N LEU A 369 -6.44 -24.54 -24.28
CA LEU A 369 -6.00 -23.44 -25.13
C LEU A 369 -4.58 -22.97 -24.78
N ILE A 370 -4.25 -22.85 -23.49
CA ILE A 370 -2.93 -22.41 -23.03
C ILE A 370 -1.88 -23.49 -23.20
N ASN A 371 -2.12 -24.68 -22.69
CA ASN A 371 -1.11 -25.74 -22.58
C ASN A 371 -1.11 -26.70 -23.77
N GLY A 372 -2.24 -26.82 -24.46
CA GLY A 372 -2.41 -27.75 -25.58
C GLY A 372 -2.44 -29.22 -25.17
N ASP A 373 -2.27 -30.08 -26.17
CA ASP A 373 -2.09 -31.50 -26.02
C ASP A 373 -1.07 -32.06 -27.06
N LYS A 374 -1.04 -33.40 -27.28
CA LYS A 374 -0.16 -34.03 -28.26
C LYS A 374 -0.39 -33.52 -29.70
N SER A 375 -1.60 -33.02 -30.00
CA SER A 375 -2.01 -32.56 -31.36
C SER A 375 -1.88 -31.07 -31.54
N PHE A 376 -2.08 -30.30 -30.48
CA PHE A 376 -2.06 -28.82 -30.46
C PHE A 376 -1.11 -28.32 -29.37
N ALA A 377 -0.10 -27.56 -29.76
CA ALA A 377 0.95 -27.10 -28.82
C ALA A 377 0.48 -26.03 -27.82
N GLY A 378 -0.74 -25.52 -27.95
CA GLY A 378 -1.28 -24.44 -27.14
C GLY A 378 -0.62 -23.08 -27.40
N LEU A 379 -1.14 -22.04 -26.76
CA LEU A 379 -0.54 -20.70 -26.80
C LEU A 379 0.89 -20.70 -26.25
N ARG A 380 1.15 -21.51 -25.23
CA ARG A 380 2.50 -21.68 -24.63
C ARG A 380 3.51 -22.24 -25.63
N GLY A 381 3.10 -23.25 -26.41
CA GLY A 381 3.95 -23.81 -27.46
C GLY A 381 4.21 -22.84 -28.60
N PHE A 382 3.20 -22.07 -29.00
CA PHE A 382 3.33 -20.99 -29.98
C PHE A 382 4.36 -19.96 -29.54
N VAL A 383 4.20 -19.41 -28.34
CA VAL A 383 5.11 -18.40 -27.76
C VAL A 383 6.54 -18.94 -27.67
N LYS A 384 6.71 -20.19 -27.18
CA LYS A 384 8.03 -20.87 -27.10
C LYS A 384 8.69 -21.02 -28.49
N ASN A 385 7.89 -21.19 -29.54
CA ASN A 385 8.45 -21.24 -30.90
C ASN A 385 8.81 -19.85 -31.44
N LEU A 386 8.09 -18.80 -31.05
CA LEU A 386 8.48 -17.43 -31.37
C LEU A 386 9.74 -17.00 -30.63
N GLU A 387 9.92 -17.42 -29.38
CA GLU A 387 11.14 -17.16 -28.60
C GLU A 387 12.43 -17.66 -29.28
N LYS A 388 12.35 -18.74 -30.06
CA LYS A 388 13.49 -19.21 -30.86
C LYS A 388 13.89 -18.24 -31.99
N LYS A 389 13.01 -17.28 -32.33
CA LYS A 389 13.21 -16.27 -33.39
C LYS A 389 13.46 -14.86 -32.85
N THR A 390 13.86 -14.72 -31.58
CA THR A 390 14.07 -13.43 -30.90
C THR A 390 15.20 -12.56 -31.46
N HIS A 391 15.95 -13.02 -32.45
CA HIS A 391 16.87 -12.18 -33.23
C HIS A 391 16.16 -11.08 -34.04
N SER A 392 14.85 -11.21 -34.30
CA SER A 392 14.02 -10.18 -34.92
C SER A 392 13.45 -9.23 -33.87
N PHE A 393 13.73 -7.90 -34.02
CA PHE A 393 13.22 -6.86 -33.13
C PHE A 393 11.67 -6.86 -33.05
N SER A 394 11.00 -7.10 -34.19
CA SER A 394 9.53 -7.16 -34.25
C SER A 394 8.95 -8.33 -33.42
N VAL A 395 9.61 -9.49 -33.42
CA VAL A 395 9.17 -10.64 -32.60
C VAL A 395 9.37 -10.36 -31.14
N LYS A 396 10.49 -9.75 -30.76
CA LYS A 396 10.76 -9.36 -29.37
C LYS A 396 9.72 -8.36 -28.88
N TYR A 397 9.47 -7.29 -29.64
CA TYR A 397 8.45 -6.28 -29.31
C TYR A 397 7.05 -6.89 -29.18
N PHE A 398 6.68 -7.80 -30.10
CA PHE A 398 5.41 -8.51 -30.04
C PHE A 398 5.26 -9.35 -28.78
N LEU A 399 6.31 -10.11 -28.39
CA LEU A 399 6.28 -10.94 -27.18
C LEU A 399 6.30 -10.11 -25.89
N ASP A 400 7.03 -9.00 -25.89
CA ASP A 400 7.13 -8.11 -24.71
C ASP A 400 5.77 -7.50 -24.33
N LYS A 401 4.84 -7.33 -25.29
CA LYS A 401 3.46 -6.90 -25.03
C LYS A 401 2.71 -7.84 -24.07
N TYR A 402 3.00 -9.14 -24.12
CA TYR A 402 2.34 -10.17 -23.30
C TYR A 402 3.18 -10.62 -22.11
N ARG A 403 4.40 -10.10 -21.96
CA ARG A 403 5.22 -10.35 -20.78
C ARG A 403 4.76 -9.52 -19.59
N GLY A 404 4.89 -10.11 -18.41
CA GLY A 404 4.56 -9.46 -17.15
C GLY A 404 5.03 -10.28 -15.96
N TYR A 405 4.74 -9.76 -14.79
CA TYR A 405 4.92 -10.51 -13.55
C TYR A 405 3.70 -11.41 -13.34
N VAL A 406 3.92 -12.71 -13.47
CA VAL A 406 2.87 -13.72 -13.24
C VAL A 406 3.09 -14.44 -11.92
N THR A 407 2.02 -14.89 -11.30
CA THR A 407 2.09 -15.64 -10.04
C THR A 407 2.99 -16.88 -10.20
N CYS A 408 3.93 -17.07 -9.30
CA CYS A 408 4.82 -18.22 -9.27
C CYS A 408 4.01 -19.50 -9.09
N GLN A 409 4.08 -20.41 -10.04
CA GLN A 409 3.31 -21.67 -10.01
C GLN A 409 3.75 -22.61 -8.89
N ASP A 410 5.04 -22.61 -8.50
CA ASP A 410 5.55 -23.49 -7.45
C ASP A 410 5.04 -23.16 -6.06
N CYS A 411 4.94 -21.88 -5.72
CA CYS A 411 4.46 -21.44 -4.41
C CYS A 411 3.04 -20.84 -4.44
N GLY A 412 2.41 -20.71 -5.62
CA GLY A 412 1.09 -20.12 -5.75
C GLY A 412 0.99 -18.69 -5.23
N GLY A 413 2.07 -17.90 -5.33
CA GLY A 413 2.14 -16.54 -4.77
C GLY A 413 2.59 -16.46 -3.30
N ALA A 414 2.67 -17.59 -2.59
CA ALA A 414 2.99 -17.63 -1.16
C ALA A 414 4.42 -17.17 -0.81
N ARG A 415 5.32 -16.99 -1.77
CA ARG A 415 6.72 -16.56 -1.60
C ARG A 415 7.63 -17.53 -0.85
N LEU A 416 7.04 -18.51 -0.16
CA LEU A 416 7.71 -19.47 0.70
C LEU A 416 7.84 -20.83 0.02
N ARG A 417 8.77 -21.64 0.49
CA ARG A 417 8.94 -23.02 0.09
C ARG A 417 7.82 -23.92 0.64
N LYS A 418 7.63 -25.08 0.01
CA LYS A 418 6.52 -26.01 0.35
C LYS A 418 6.61 -26.53 1.79
N GLU A 419 7.81 -26.71 2.33
CA GLU A 419 8.02 -27.16 3.70
C GLU A 419 7.53 -26.14 4.74
N ALA A 420 7.68 -24.84 4.47
CA ALA A 420 7.12 -23.79 5.31
C ALA A 420 5.59 -23.77 5.25
N LEU A 421 5.01 -24.01 4.06
CA LEU A 421 3.56 -24.06 3.84
C LEU A 421 2.90 -25.32 4.39
N ALA A 422 3.69 -26.34 4.73
CA ALA A 422 3.22 -27.54 5.39
C ALA A 422 2.91 -27.34 6.88
N VAL A 423 3.36 -26.25 7.48
CA VAL A 423 3.13 -25.95 8.89
C VAL A 423 1.81 -25.18 9.04
N GLU A 424 0.93 -25.69 9.88
CA GLU A 424 -0.42 -25.16 10.09
C GLU A 424 -0.69 -24.86 11.58
N ILE A 425 -1.51 -23.85 11.80
CA ILE A 425 -2.15 -23.54 13.08
C ILE A 425 -3.64 -23.45 12.81
N ASP A 426 -4.42 -24.24 13.50
CA ASP A 426 -5.88 -24.33 13.34
C ASP A 426 -6.32 -24.48 11.87
N GLY A 427 -5.63 -25.37 11.14
CA GLY A 427 -5.91 -25.66 9.73
C GLY A 427 -5.49 -24.59 8.73
N GLN A 428 -4.78 -23.55 9.17
CA GLN A 428 -4.27 -22.47 8.30
C GLN A 428 -2.74 -22.45 8.31
N ASN A 429 -2.12 -22.40 7.13
CA ASN A 429 -0.69 -22.08 7.02
C ASN A 429 -0.46 -20.57 7.06
N ILE A 430 0.79 -20.15 7.18
CA ILE A 430 1.14 -18.72 7.28
C ILE A 430 0.65 -17.90 6.09
N PHE A 431 0.66 -18.45 4.87
CA PHE A 431 0.16 -17.78 3.66
C PHE A 431 -1.37 -17.63 3.72
N GLY A 432 -2.09 -18.67 4.13
CA GLY A 432 -3.53 -18.61 4.34
C GLY A 432 -3.93 -17.49 5.31
N VAL A 433 -3.15 -17.32 6.39
CA VAL A 433 -3.37 -16.26 7.38
C VAL A 433 -3.10 -14.86 6.80
N VAL A 434 -1.95 -14.65 6.12
CA VAL A 434 -1.63 -13.31 5.60
C VAL A 434 -2.49 -12.90 4.41
N SER A 435 -3.07 -13.86 3.69
CA SER A 435 -4.02 -13.60 2.61
C SER A 435 -5.43 -13.24 3.10
N MET A 436 -5.69 -13.37 4.40
CA MET A 436 -6.96 -12.92 4.98
C MET A 436 -7.01 -11.40 5.04
N ALA A 437 -8.22 -10.83 4.83
CA ALA A 437 -8.49 -9.46 5.21
C ALA A 437 -8.32 -9.28 6.72
N VAL A 438 -7.85 -8.11 7.17
CA VAL A 438 -7.60 -7.79 8.60
C VAL A 438 -8.81 -8.13 9.48
N ALA A 439 -10.04 -7.84 9.02
CA ALA A 439 -11.27 -8.17 9.73
C ALA A 439 -11.43 -9.67 9.96
N ARG A 440 -11.10 -10.49 8.96
CA ARG A 440 -11.17 -11.96 9.05
C ARG A 440 -10.02 -12.52 9.87
N ALA A 441 -8.81 -11.99 9.70
CA ALA A 441 -7.65 -12.36 10.50
C ALA A 441 -7.88 -12.08 12.00
N ARG A 442 -8.52 -10.94 12.34
CA ARG A 442 -8.92 -10.62 13.72
C ARG A 442 -9.81 -11.72 14.32
N LYS A 443 -10.89 -12.09 13.63
CA LYS A 443 -11.80 -13.16 14.07
C LYS A 443 -11.06 -14.50 14.23
N PHE A 444 -10.17 -14.84 13.29
CA PHE A 444 -9.36 -16.04 13.37
C PHE A 444 -8.52 -16.07 14.63
N PHE A 445 -7.75 -15.03 14.92
CA PHE A 445 -6.88 -14.98 16.10
C PHE A 445 -7.64 -14.82 17.43
N GLU A 446 -8.86 -14.31 17.44
CA GLU A 446 -9.73 -14.33 18.62
C GLU A 446 -10.15 -15.77 19.00
N LEU A 447 -10.32 -16.66 18.03
CA LEU A 447 -10.78 -18.04 18.22
C LEU A 447 -9.64 -19.05 18.43
N VAL A 448 -8.44 -18.78 17.90
CA VAL A 448 -7.28 -19.67 18.02
C VAL A 448 -6.93 -19.91 19.48
N GLY A 449 -7.06 -21.16 19.94
CA GLY A 449 -6.61 -21.65 21.24
C GLY A 449 -5.38 -22.54 21.07
N LEU A 450 -4.29 -22.22 21.74
CA LEU A 450 -3.07 -23.03 21.75
C LEU A 450 -2.96 -23.83 23.04
N SER A 451 -2.58 -25.10 22.92
CA SER A 451 -2.39 -26.03 24.03
C SER A 451 -0.99 -26.66 23.97
N GLY A 452 -0.52 -27.21 25.07
CA GLY A 452 0.77 -27.90 25.15
C GLY A 452 1.89 -27.09 25.78
N GLU A 453 3.11 -27.62 25.79
CA GLU A 453 4.27 -27.06 26.49
C GLU A 453 4.67 -25.65 25.97
N ASN A 454 4.46 -25.37 24.70
CA ASN A 454 4.78 -24.07 24.10
C ASN A 454 3.65 -23.02 24.24
N ALA A 455 2.55 -23.35 24.90
CA ALA A 455 1.38 -22.47 25.00
C ALA A 455 1.69 -21.11 25.67
N VAL A 456 2.57 -21.08 26.66
CA VAL A 456 2.93 -19.84 27.39
C VAL A 456 3.61 -18.85 26.46
N ILE A 457 4.62 -19.28 25.69
CA ILE A 457 5.35 -18.42 24.75
C ILE A 457 4.44 -18.04 23.58
N ALA A 458 3.67 -18.99 23.07
CA ALA A 458 2.77 -18.77 21.97
C ALA A 458 1.63 -17.80 22.32
N ASN A 459 1.11 -17.82 23.57
CA ASN A 459 0.08 -16.87 24.00
C ASN A 459 0.60 -15.43 24.04
N GLN A 460 1.84 -15.19 24.49
CA GLN A 460 2.43 -13.84 24.44
C GLN A 460 2.54 -13.32 23.00
N VAL A 461 2.97 -14.18 22.08
CA VAL A 461 3.05 -13.81 20.64
C VAL A 461 1.65 -13.55 20.07
N LEU A 462 0.65 -14.35 20.46
CA LEU A 462 -0.74 -14.15 20.05
C LEU A 462 -1.33 -12.82 20.55
N GLU A 463 -1.03 -12.42 21.77
CA GLU A 463 -1.47 -11.14 22.33
C GLU A 463 -0.92 -9.96 21.50
N GLU A 464 0.37 -10.02 21.12
CA GLU A 464 0.96 -8.98 20.28
C GLU A 464 0.36 -8.96 18.85
N ILE A 465 0.05 -10.13 18.28
CA ILE A 465 -0.64 -10.22 16.98
C ILE A 465 -2.05 -9.63 17.09
N ARG A 466 -2.82 -10.02 18.11
CA ARG A 466 -4.18 -9.51 18.36
C ARG A 466 -4.21 -8.01 18.51
N LYS A 467 -3.27 -7.46 19.26
CA LYS A 467 -3.11 -6.02 19.50
C LYS A 467 -2.87 -5.27 18.17
N ARG A 468 -1.91 -5.71 17.37
CA ARG A 468 -1.56 -5.07 16.09
C ARG A 468 -2.68 -5.16 15.05
N ILE A 469 -3.30 -6.34 14.93
CA ILE A 469 -4.47 -6.52 14.05
C ILE A 469 -5.65 -5.69 14.55
N GLY A 470 -5.85 -5.57 15.87
CA GLY A 470 -6.85 -4.71 16.48
C GLY A 470 -6.69 -3.25 16.05
N TYR A 471 -5.48 -2.70 16.14
CA TYR A 471 -5.21 -1.33 15.70
C TYR A 471 -5.46 -1.11 14.20
N LEU A 472 -5.05 -2.06 13.35
CA LEU A 472 -5.36 -1.96 11.91
C LEU A 472 -6.87 -1.94 11.64
N PHE A 473 -7.63 -2.73 12.39
CA PHE A 473 -9.09 -2.77 12.26
C PHE A 473 -9.74 -1.48 12.78
N GLU A 474 -9.32 -0.97 13.93
CA GLU A 474 -9.84 0.26 14.54
C GLU A 474 -9.58 1.49 13.67
N ILE A 475 -8.44 1.53 12.96
CA ILE A 475 -8.08 2.59 12.01
C ILE A 475 -8.89 2.55 10.69
N GLY A 476 -9.78 1.54 10.55
CA GLY A 476 -10.63 1.41 9.36
C GLY A 476 -9.97 0.65 8.20
N LEU A 477 -8.88 -0.08 8.44
CA LEU A 477 -8.18 -0.89 7.44
C LEU A 477 -8.61 -2.38 7.44
N GLY A 478 -9.80 -2.66 7.98
CA GLY A 478 -10.33 -4.02 8.08
C GLY A 478 -10.46 -4.79 6.76
N TYR A 479 -10.58 -4.07 5.64
CA TYR A 479 -10.70 -4.64 4.30
C TYR A 479 -9.36 -5.03 3.67
N LEU A 480 -8.23 -4.49 4.12
CA LEU A 480 -6.91 -4.80 3.57
C LEU A 480 -6.50 -6.22 3.91
N THR A 481 -5.86 -6.91 2.96
CA THR A 481 -5.18 -8.18 3.26
C THR A 481 -3.79 -7.91 3.83
N LEU A 482 -3.33 -8.80 4.72
CA LEU A 482 -2.02 -8.65 5.36
C LEU A 482 -0.85 -8.83 4.38
N ASP A 483 -1.04 -9.56 3.28
CA ASP A 483 -0.05 -9.77 2.20
C ASP A 483 -0.04 -8.66 1.14
N ARG A 484 -0.96 -7.67 1.23
CA ARG A 484 -1.03 -6.57 0.27
C ARG A 484 0.29 -5.81 0.22
N LEU A 485 0.78 -5.59 -1.00
CA LEU A 485 2.04 -4.88 -1.23
C LEU A 485 1.94 -3.42 -0.79
N SER A 486 2.96 -2.92 -0.11
CA SER A 486 3.04 -1.52 0.31
C SER A 486 2.95 -0.53 -0.87
N SER A 487 3.52 -0.89 -2.01
CA SER A 487 3.49 -0.07 -3.24
C SER A 487 2.10 0.08 -3.87
N THR A 488 1.14 -0.75 -3.48
CA THR A 488 -0.26 -0.70 -3.97
C THR A 488 -1.21 0.02 -3.02
N LEU A 489 -0.72 0.50 -1.88
CA LEU A 489 -1.50 1.26 -0.92
C LEU A 489 -1.66 2.71 -1.40
N SER A 490 -2.83 3.29 -1.18
CA SER A 490 -3.02 4.73 -1.29
C SER A 490 -2.20 5.47 -0.23
N GLY A 491 -1.95 6.78 -0.42
CA GLY A 491 -1.23 7.60 0.55
C GLY A 491 -1.84 7.54 1.95
N GLY A 492 -3.16 7.67 2.04
CA GLY A 492 -3.89 7.59 3.30
C GLY A 492 -3.89 6.18 3.92
N GLU A 493 -3.98 5.10 3.12
CA GLU A 493 -3.83 3.73 3.63
C GLU A 493 -2.46 3.50 4.24
N ALA A 494 -1.41 3.94 3.53
CA ALA A 494 -0.03 3.83 3.97
C ALA A 494 0.22 4.57 5.29
N GLN A 495 -0.28 5.79 5.40
CA GLN A 495 -0.19 6.60 6.61
C GLN A 495 -0.91 5.94 7.79
N ARG A 496 -2.11 5.40 7.57
CA ARG A 496 -2.85 4.66 8.61
C ARG A 496 -2.15 3.37 9.03
N VAL A 497 -1.50 2.63 8.13
CA VAL A 497 -0.67 1.49 8.49
C VAL A 497 0.49 1.91 9.40
N ASN A 498 1.17 3.03 9.07
CA ASN A 498 2.24 3.58 9.90
C ASN A 498 1.72 4.04 11.28
N LEU A 499 0.54 4.65 11.32
CA LEU A 499 -0.10 5.05 12.58
C LEU A 499 -0.43 3.82 13.46
N ALA A 500 -0.97 2.74 12.87
CA ALA A 500 -1.22 1.49 13.59
C ALA A 500 0.07 0.90 14.16
N THR A 501 1.18 0.97 13.42
CA THR A 501 2.49 0.51 13.87
C THR A 501 3.02 1.34 15.03
N SER A 502 2.86 2.66 14.95
CA SER A 502 3.26 3.59 16.03
C SER A 502 2.48 3.36 17.32
N LEU A 503 1.17 3.07 17.22
CA LEU A 503 0.33 2.69 18.36
C LEU A 503 0.81 1.39 19.03
N ALA A 504 1.26 0.44 18.22
CA ALA A 504 1.75 -0.83 18.74
C ALA A 504 3.06 -0.69 19.53
N SER A 505 3.89 0.32 19.22
CA SER A 505 5.19 0.54 19.87
C SER A 505 5.11 1.05 21.31
N THR A 506 3.92 1.46 21.80
CA THR A 506 3.65 1.94 23.18
C THR A 506 4.67 2.94 23.72
N LEU A 507 5.12 3.88 22.89
CA LEU A 507 5.99 4.97 23.32
C LEU A 507 5.23 5.92 24.26
N VAL A 508 5.92 6.40 25.29
CA VAL A 508 5.37 7.29 26.32
C VAL A 508 6.15 8.62 26.31
N ALA A 509 5.48 9.71 26.61
CA ALA A 509 6.07 11.04 26.66
C ALA A 509 6.80 11.45 25.37
N THR A 510 6.27 11.03 24.23
CA THR A 510 6.79 11.29 22.87
C THR A 510 5.89 12.32 22.18
N THR A 511 6.47 13.13 21.28
CA THR A 511 5.69 14.04 20.42
C THR A 511 5.43 13.35 19.08
N TYR A 512 4.17 13.10 18.76
CA TYR A 512 3.72 12.61 17.46
C TYR A 512 3.31 13.78 16.59
N ILE A 513 3.78 13.82 15.36
CA ILE A 513 3.42 14.82 14.35
C ILE A 513 2.80 14.10 13.16
N LEU A 514 1.53 14.41 12.87
CA LEU A 514 0.75 13.77 11.80
C LEU A 514 0.40 14.80 10.74
N ASP A 515 0.57 14.40 9.47
CA ASP A 515 0.23 15.22 8.31
C ASP A 515 -1.09 14.72 7.71
N GLU A 516 -2.16 15.52 7.88
CA GLU A 516 -3.49 15.27 7.30
C GLU A 516 -3.99 13.81 7.44
N PRO A 517 -4.07 13.25 8.67
CA PRO A 517 -4.41 11.85 8.87
C PRO A 517 -5.86 11.49 8.48
N SER A 518 -6.71 12.48 8.22
CA SER A 518 -8.10 12.34 7.77
C SER A 518 -8.24 12.00 6.28
N ILE A 519 -7.16 12.10 5.48
CA ILE A 519 -7.21 11.92 4.03
C ILE A 519 -7.79 10.57 3.62
N GLY A 520 -8.73 10.61 2.65
CA GLY A 520 -9.40 9.42 2.11
C GLY A 520 -10.29 8.70 3.13
N LEU A 521 -10.58 9.32 4.28
CA LEU A 521 -11.55 8.83 5.25
C LEU A 521 -12.95 9.33 4.93
N HIS A 522 -13.90 8.42 4.99
CA HIS A 522 -15.31 8.79 5.03
C HIS A 522 -15.62 9.47 6.39
N PRO A 523 -16.50 10.49 6.46
CA PRO A 523 -16.84 11.19 7.72
C PRO A 523 -17.24 10.26 8.88
N ARG A 524 -17.84 9.12 8.59
CA ARG A 524 -18.14 8.07 9.57
C ARG A 524 -16.90 7.54 10.30
N ASP A 525 -15.76 7.44 9.60
CA ASP A 525 -14.54 6.84 10.16
C ASP A 525 -13.67 7.87 10.91
N MET A 526 -14.01 9.17 10.83
CA MET A 526 -13.33 10.24 11.58
C MET A 526 -13.38 10.02 13.09
N SER A 527 -14.51 9.58 13.63
CA SER A 527 -14.64 9.30 15.07
C SER A 527 -13.67 8.22 15.56
N LYS A 528 -13.37 7.23 14.72
CA LYS A 528 -12.39 6.18 15.03
C LYS A 528 -10.97 6.77 15.07
N LEU A 529 -10.61 7.60 14.08
CA LEU A 529 -9.32 8.27 14.05
C LEU A 529 -9.13 9.15 15.30
N VAL A 530 -10.13 9.95 15.66
CA VAL A 530 -10.09 10.77 16.88
C VAL A 530 -9.88 9.91 18.13
N GLY A 531 -10.62 8.80 18.28
CA GLY A 531 -10.45 7.86 19.40
C GLY A 531 -9.03 7.31 19.50
N ILE A 532 -8.38 7.08 18.36
CA ILE A 532 -6.98 6.64 18.29
C ILE A 532 -6.02 7.73 18.77
N LEU A 533 -6.23 8.99 18.36
CA LEU A 533 -5.42 10.12 18.82
C LEU A 533 -5.60 10.36 20.32
N GLU A 534 -6.83 10.22 20.84
CA GLU A 534 -7.11 10.28 22.27
C GLU A 534 -6.40 9.12 23.04
N ASN A 535 -6.33 7.93 22.44
CA ASN A 535 -5.56 6.83 23.00
C ASN A 535 -4.06 7.14 23.05
N LEU A 536 -3.47 7.68 21.96
CA LEU A 536 -2.07 8.15 21.98
C LEU A 536 -1.83 9.17 23.08
N LYS A 537 -2.73 10.15 23.23
CA LYS A 537 -2.70 11.17 24.30
C LYS A 537 -2.74 10.52 25.68
N SER A 538 -3.50 9.45 25.90
CA SER A 538 -3.64 8.79 27.21
C SER A 538 -2.31 8.27 27.76
N TYR A 539 -1.33 7.97 26.89
CA TYR A 539 0.04 7.60 27.26
C TYR A 539 0.96 8.79 27.53
N ARG A 540 0.40 9.97 27.84
CA ARG A 540 1.12 11.23 28.05
C ARG A 540 1.93 11.69 26.84
N ASN A 541 1.54 11.28 25.63
CA ASN A 541 2.13 11.76 24.39
C ASN A 541 1.53 13.09 24.00
N THR A 542 2.33 13.96 23.39
CA THR A 542 1.87 15.18 22.73
C THR A 542 1.56 14.86 21.29
N VAL A 543 0.37 15.21 20.82
CA VAL A 543 -0.06 14.90 19.44
C VAL A 543 -0.26 16.23 18.70
N ILE A 544 0.53 16.44 17.66
CA ILE A 544 0.42 17.59 16.76
C ILE A 544 -0.13 17.09 15.44
N VAL A 545 -1.22 17.68 14.98
CA VAL A 545 -1.89 17.28 13.74
C VAL A 545 -1.99 18.49 12.81
N VAL A 546 -1.42 18.40 11.63
CA VAL A 546 -1.67 19.35 10.54
C VAL A 546 -2.97 18.93 9.88
N GLU A 547 -4.03 19.75 9.95
CA GLU A 547 -5.36 19.35 9.51
C GLU A 547 -6.26 20.50 9.06
N HIS A 548 -7.22 20.14 8.19
CA HIS A 548 -8.23 21.05 7.66
C HIS A 548 -9.67 20.59 7.97
N ASP A 549 -9.84 19.42 8.56
CA ASP A 549 -11.14 18.85 8.86
C ASP A 549 -11.80 19.53 10.08
N ALA A 550 -13.08 19.91 9.95
CA ALA A 550 -13.82 20.61 10.99
C ALA A 550 -14.06 19.73 12.24
N ASP A 551 -14.31 18.42 12.07
CA ASP A 551 -14.56 17.51 13.19
C ASP A 551 -13.28 17.25 13.99
N MET A 552 -12.13 17.20 13.34
CA MET A 552 -10.83 17.11 14.00
C MET A 552 -10.55 18.37 14.81
N MET A 553 -10.76 19.57 14.23
CA MET A 553 -10.58 20.85 14.94
C MET A 553 -11.50 20.96 16.17
N LYS A 554 -12.75 20.48 16.06
CA LYS A 554 -13.73 20.49 17.16
C LYS A 554 -13.31 19.63 18.35
N LYS A 555 -12.50 18.59 18.10
CA LYS A 555 -12.01 17.65 19.10
C LYS A 555 -10.61 17.99 19.63
N ALA A 556 -9.94 18.97 19.02
CA ALA A 556 -8.63 19.42 19.48
C ALA A 556 -8.71 20.12 20.85
N ASP A 557 -7.72 19.88 21.70
CA ASP A 557 -7.54 20.61 22.95
C ASP A 557 -6.99 22.01 22.68
N HIS A 558 -6.10 22.13 21.69
CA HIS A 558 -5.42 23.36 21.30
C HIS A 558 -5.40 23.52 19.78
N ILE A 559 -5.54 24.74 19.27
CA ILE A 559 -5.53 25.03 17.83
C ILE A 559 -4.56 26.17 17.56
N ILE A 560 -3.74 26.01 16.52
CA ILE A 560 -2.85 27.05 15.98
C ILE A 560 -3.28 27.27 14.52
N ASP A 561 -3.88 28.45 14.25
CA ASP A 561 -4.29 28.86 12.92
C ASP A 561 -3.25 29.78 12.29
N LEU A 562 -2.63 29.30 11.20
CA LEU A 562 -1.57 30.01 10.48
C LEU A 562 -2.13 30.70 9.25
N GLY A 563 -1.70 31.95 9.01
CA GLY A 563 -2.19 32.74 7.90
C GLY A 563 -1.51 34.12 7.84
N PRO A 564 -2.25 35.17 7.39
CA PRO A 564 -3.66 35.17 6.93
C PRO A 564 -3.88 34.60 5.52
N ASP A 565 -2.81 34.41 4.72
CA ASP A 565 -2.84 33.94 3.32
C ASP A 565 -1.67 32.96 3.07
N SER A 566 -1.38 32.65 1.85
CA SER A 566 -0.30 31.75 1.42
C SER A 566 1.02 32.51 1.12
N GLY A 567 2.16 31.76 1.12
CA GLY A 567 3.47 32.29 0.73
C GLY A 567 3.94 33.47 1.59
N ILE A 568 4.42 34.54 0.96
CA ILE A 568 4.96 35.73 1.66
C ILE A 568 3.91 36.42 2.53
N ARG A 569 2.63 36.35 2.17
CA ARG A 569 1.54 36.94 2.96
C ARG A 569 1.10 36.03 4.11
N GLY A 570 1.56 34.79 4.15
CA GLY A 570 1.39 33.82 5.23
C GLY A 570 2.46 33.94 6.32
N GLY A 571 2.69 32.86 7.03
CA GLY A 571 3.76 32.72 8.02
C GLY A 571 3.54 33.46 9.34
N GLN A 572 2.29 33.76 9.69
CA GLN A 572 1.92 34.40 10.96
C GLN A 572 0.89 33.55 11.70
N ILE A 573 0.87 33.62 13.04
CA ILE A 573 -0.19 33.04 13.85
C ILE A 573 -1.35 34.02 13.84
N VAL A 574 -2.49 33.58 13.29
CA VAL A 574 -3.73 34.37 13.26
C VAL A 574 -4.56 34.11 14.51
N TYR A 575 -4.49 32.87 15.00
CA TYR A 575 -5.15 32.45 16.22
C TYR A 575 -4.38 31.33 16.92
N GLU A 576 -4.33 31.37 18.26
CA GLU A 576 -3.79 30.32 19.12
C GLU A 576 -4.71 30.13 20.33
N GLY A 577 -5.17 28.91 20.61
CA GLY A 577 -6.03 28.61 21.75
C GLY A 577 -7.09 27.53 21.48
N SER A 578 -8.20 27.55 22.22
CA SER A 578 -9.27 26.56 22.12
C SER A 578 -10.18 26.73 20.89
N TYR A 579 -10.89 25.66 20.48
CA TYR A 579 -11.90 25.71 19.40
C TYR A 579 -12.96 26.81 19.62
N ALA A 580 -13.47 26.93 20.86
CA ALA A 580 -14.47 27.96 21.18
C ALA A 580 -13.92 29.40 21.01
N GLY A 581 -12.64 29.61 21.21
CA GLY A 581 -11.95 30.88 20.94
C GLY A 581 -11.78 31.15 19.46
N LEU A 582 -11.42 30.11 18.66
CA LEU A 582 -11.31 30.18 17.19
C LEU A 582 -12.63 30.66 16.58
N LEU A 583 -13.77 30.14 17.07
CA LEU A 583 -15.10 30.60 16.64
C LEU A 583 -15.39 32.07 16.96
N LYS A 584 -14.65 32.71 17.85
CA LYS A 584 -14.80 34.15 18.19
C LYS A 584 -13.80 35.05 17.48
N SER A 585 -12.76 34.45 16.87
CA SER A 585 -11.72 35.19 16.15
C SER A 585 -12.27 35.86 14.89
N LYS A 586 -12.10 37.17 14.76
CA LYS A 586 -12.52 37.95 13.58
C LYS A 586 -11.55 37.83 12.41
N ASP A 587 -10.28 37.59 12.72
CA ASP A 587 -9.18 37.59 11.74
C ASP A 587 -8.98 36.23 11.09
N SER A 588 -9.33 35.13 11.77
CA SER A 588 -9.23 33.77 11.27
C SER A 588 -10.20 33.52 10.12
N ILE A 589 -9.64 33.16 8.95
CA ILE A 589 -10.43 32.70 7.79
C ILE A 589 -11.07 31.35 8.10
N THR A 590 -10.34 30.44 8.74
CA THR A 590 -10.83 29.14 9.23
C THR A 590 -12.04 29.35 10.15
N GLY A 591 -11.93 30.28 11.12
CA GLY A 591 -13.04 30.61 12.01
C GLY A 591 -14.28 31.15 11.30
N LYS A 592 -14.13 31.92 10.21
CA LYS A 592 -15.25 32.45 9.39
C LYS A 592 -16.02 31.31 8.71
N TYR A 593 -15.32 30.31 8.18
CA TYR A 593 -15.96 29.11 7.58
C TYR A 593 -16.69 28.27 8.65
N LEU A 594 -16.04 28.04 9.79
CA LEU A 594 -16.62 27.22 10.87
C LEU A 594 -17.86 27.89 11.51
N ARG A 595 -17.99 29.22 11.44
CA ARG A 595 -19.19 29.95 11.90
C ARG A 595 -20.29 30.09 10.85
N GLY A 596 -20.02 29.69 9.60
CA GLY A 596 -20.95 29.89 8.48
C GLY A 596 -20.99 31.35 7.96
N GLU A 597 -20.03 32.21 8.33
CA GLU A 597 -19.90 33.57 7.74
C GLU A 597 -19.41 33.53 6.29
N LYS A 598 -18.60 32.50 5.98
CA LYS A 598 -18.23 32.13 4.64
C LYS A 598 -18.66 30.66 4.44
N GLU A 599 -19.29 30.39 3.35
CA GLU A 599 -19.68 29.01 2.99
C GLU A 599 -19.57 28.80 1.48
N ILE A 600 -19.47 27.54 1.09
CA ILE A 600 -19.60 27.14 -0.30
C ILE A 600 -21.11 26.96 -0.54
N PRO A 601 -21.76 27.86 -1.34
CA PRO A 601 -23.22 27.88 -1.44
C PRO A 601 -23.77 26.65 -2.16
N ILE A 602 -24.90 26.11 -1.72
CA ILE A 602 -25.59 25.01 -2.39
C ILE A 602 -26.27 25.55 -3.66
N PRO A 603 -26.17 24.85 -4.81
CA PRO A 603 -26.86 25.26 -6.03
C PRO A 603 -28.38 25.29 -5.83
N LYS A 604 -29.04 26.40 -6.20
CA LYS A 604 -30.52 26.56 -6.11
C LYS A 604 -31.26 25.59 -7.02
N ARG A 605 -30.66 25.14 -8.12
CA ARG A 605 -31.19 24.15 -9.04
C ARG A 605 -30.06 23.22 -9.50
N ARG A 606 -30.33 21.92 -9.53
CA ARG A 606 -29.44 20.93 -10.14
C ARG A 606 -29.61 20.97 -11.65
N LYS A 607 -28.51 20.68 -12.38
CA LYS A 607 -28.58 20.58 -13.83
C LYS A 607 -29.38 19.33 -14.24
N PRO A 608 -30.40 19.45 -15.10
CA PRO A 608 -31.09 18.26 -15.61
C PRO A 608 -30.12 17.46 -16.50
N LEU A 609 -30.12 16.14 -16.34
CA LEU A 609 -29.20 15.22 -16.98
C LEU A 609 -30.02 14.17 -17.75
N ASP A 610 -29.82 14.10 -19.07
CA ASP A 610 -30.59 13.28 -20.01
C ASP A 610 -29.75 12.26 -20.81
N LYS A 611 -28.43 12.32 -20.70
CA LYS A 611 -27.49 11.40 -21.34
C LYS A 611 -26.72 10.63 -20.28
N PHE A 612 -26.53 9.32 -20.47
CA PHE A 612 -25.93 8.46 -19.47
C PHE A 612 -24.86 7.53 -20.04
N ILE A 613 -23.98 7.08 -19.16
CA ILE A 613 -23.12 5.91 -19.32
C ILE A 613 -23.79 4.78 -18.54
N HIS A 614 -24.14 3.69 -19.23
CA HIS A 614 -24.77 2.53 -18.60
C HIS A 614 -23.75 1.43 -18.41
N ILE A 615 -23.38 1.12 -17.18
CA ILE A 615 -22.51 0.02 -16.81
C ILE A 615 -23.36 -1.11 -16.26
N LYS A 616 -23.29 -2.29 -16.87
CA LYS A 616 -24.07 -3.47 -16.48
C LYS A 616 -23.13 -4.62 -16.10
N GLY A 617 -23.37 -5.18 -14.92
CA GLY A 617 -22.68 -6.36 -14.39
C GLY A 617 -21.19 -6.14 -14.16
N ALA A 618 -20.77 -4.98 -13.64
CA ALA A 618 -19.37 -4.72 -13.28
C ALA A 618 -18.91 -5.68 -12.17
N SER A 619 -17.86 -6.43 -12.45
CA SER A 619 -17.40 -7.52 -11.58
C SER A 619 -15.86 -7.57 -11.57
N LEU A 620 -15.26 -6.75 -10.73
CA LEU A 620 -13.82 -6.68 -10.51
C LEU A 620 -13.54 -6.39 -9.04
N HIS A 621 -12.54 -7.02 -8.45
CA HIS A 621 -12.18 -6.92 -7.04
C HIS A 621 -13.40 -7.21 -6.14
N ASN A 622 -13.91 -6.20 -5.43
CA ASN A 622 -15.06 -6.33 -4.55
C ASN A 622 -16.40 -5.97 -5.23
N LEU A 623 -16.41 -5.53 -6.50
CA LEU A 623 -17.66 -5.25 -7.21
C LEU A 623 -18.44 -6.55 -7.48
N ALA A 624 -19.66 -6.60 -7.04
CA ALA A 624 -20.50 -7.82 -7.03
C ALA A 624 -21.53 -7.85 -8.17
N GLY A 625 -21.09 -7.66 -9.41
CA GLY A 625 -22.00 -7.61 -10.56
C GLY A 625 -22.83 -6.33 -10.60
N LEU A 626 -22.19 -5.19 -10.31
CA LEU A 626 -22.81 -3.89 -10.15
C LEU A 626 -23.42 -3.36 -11.45
N ASP A 627 -24.68 -2.92 -11.36
CA ASP A 627 -25.37 -2.13 -12.39
C ASP A 627 -25.44 -0.67 -11.94
N VAL A 628 -24.98 0.27 -12.78
CA VAL A 628 -25.03 1.70 -12.48
C VAL A 628 -25.15 2.54 -13.73
N ASP A 629 -25.94 3.60 -13.65
CA ASP A 629 -26.09 4.61 -14.70
C ASP A 629 -25.42 5.90 -14.24
N ILE A 630 -24.44 6.40 -15.02
CA ILE A 630 -23.63 7.60 -14.71
C ILE A 630 -24.01 8.70 -15.68
N PRO A 631 -24.58 9.83 -15.23
CA PRO A 631 -24.96 10.89 -16.15
C PRO A 631 -23.77 11.65 -16.73
N LEU A 632 -23.92 12.06 -17.99
CA LEU A 632 -22.98 12.91 -18.72
C LEU A 632 -23.35 14.40 -18.59
N TYR A 633 -22.42 15.29 -18.94
CA TYR A 633 -22.58 16.76 -18.95
C TYR A 633 -22.96 17.37 -17.61
N GLY A 634 -22.75 16.63 -16.52
CA GLY A 634 -22.99 17.04 -15.14
C GLY A 634 -21.74 16.96 -14.27
N PHE A 635 -21.92 17.40 -13.03
CA PHE A 635 -20.96 17.19 -11.95
C PHE A 635 -21.44 15.99 -11.12
N VAL A 636 -20.82 14.84 -11.32
CA VAL A 636 -21.20 13.57 -10.69
C VAL A 636 -20.19 13.24 -9.58
N CYS A 637 -20.65 13.02 -8.36
CA CYS A 637 -19.82 12.51 -7.26
C CYS A 637 -20.02 11.01 -7.07
N VAL A 638 -18.91 10.25 -7.07
CA VAL A 638 -18.89 8.85 -6.63
C VAL A 638 -18.39 8.80 -5.20
N THR A 639 -19.27 8.41 -4.28
CA THR A 639 -19.02 8.43 -2.83
C THR A 639 -19.25 7.07 -2.19
N GLY A 640 -19.01 6.97 -0.89
CA GLY A 640 -19.17 5.75 -0.09
C GLY A 640 -17.98 5.52 0.84
N VAL A 641 -18.08 4.57 1.75
CA VAL A 641 -17.00 4.26 2.72
C VAL A 641 -15.68 3.89 2.04
N SER A 642 -14.56 4.08 2.74
CA SER A 642 -13.25 3.67 2.21
C SER A 642 -13.23 2.16 1.95
N GLY A 643 -12.74 1.74 0.76
CA GLY A 643 -12.75 0.32 0.34
C GLY A 643 -14.09 -0.20 -0.16
N SER A 644 -15.10 0.66 -0.45
CA SER A 644 -16.39 0.25 -1.01
C SER A 644 -16.37 -0.06 -2.52
N GLY A 645 -15.26 0.17 -3.23
CA GLY A 645 -15.11 -0.12 -4.65
C GLY A 645 -15.21 1.09 -5.60
N LYS A 646 -15.19 2.32 -5.08
CA LYS A 646 -15.27 3.57 -5.87
C LYS A 646 -14.20 3.64 -6.97
N SER A 647 -12.94 3.51 -6.57
CA SER A 647 -11.80 3.56 -7.51
C SER A 647 -11.86 2.43 -8.51
N THR A 648 -12.27 1.23 -8.10
CA THR A 648 -12.45 0.09 -8.99
C THR A 648 -13.51 0.38 -10.06
N LEU A 649 -14.67 0.96 -9.69
CA LEU A 649 -15.71 1.33 -10.65
C LEU A 649 -15.22 2.38 -11.65
N VAL A 650 -14.60 3.45 -11.13
CA VAL A 650 -14.29 4.63 -11.95
C VAL A 650 -13.01 4.45 -12.76
N TYR A 651 -11.95 3.84 -12.18
CA TYR A 651 -10.65 3.69 -12.86
C TYR A 651 -10.53 2.36 -13.58
N ASP A 652 -10.70 1.24 -12.83
CA ASP A 652 -10.41 -0.06 -13.40
C ASP A 652 -11.49 -0.54 -14.38
N VAL A 653 -12.77 -0.14 -14.16
CA VAL A 653 -13.89 -0.52 -15.04
C VAL A 653 -14.13 0.53 -16.13
N LEU A 654 -14.38 1.80 -15.76
CA LEU A 654 -14.79 2.82 -16.72
C LEU A 654 -13.61 3.41 -17.49
N TYR A 655 -12.58 3.94 -16.78
CA TYR A 655 -11.47 4.65 -17.43
C TYR A 655 -10.64 3.72 -18.32
N GLU A 656 -10.27 2.52 -17.84
CA GLU A 656 -9.50 1.58 -18.64
C GLU A 656 -10.26 1.13 -19.90
N ALA A 657 -11.58 0.93 -19.82
CA ALA A 657 -12.40 0.60 -20.98
C ALA A 657 -12.37 1.72 -22.05
N LEU A 658 -12.47 2.99 -21.64
CA LEU A 658 -12.42 4.14 -22.54
C LEU A 658 -11.03 4.37 -23.12
N LYS A 659 -9.98 4.21 -22.34
CA LYS A 659 -8.59 4.35 -22.77
C LYS A 659 -8.21 3.30 -23.81
N ASP A 660 -8.64 2.05 -23.64
CA ASP A 660 -8.41 0.97 -24.59
C ASP A 660 -9.16 1.23 -25.91
N HIS A 661 -10.38 1.75 -25.83
CA HIS A 661 -11.16 2.12 -27.01
C HIS A 661 -10.50 3.26 -27.80
N ASN A 662 -10.08 4.34 -27.14
CA ASN A 662 -9.40 5.47 -27.78
C ASN A 662 -8.07 5.11 -28.43
N SER A 663 -7.40 4.06 -27.95
CA SER A 663 -6.14 3.57 -28.52
C SER A 663 -6.32 2.70 -29.77
N GLN A 664 -7.51 2.12 -29.97
CA GLN A 664 -7.80 1.18 -31.06
C GLN A 664 -8.51 1.83 -32.29
N GLU A 665 -9.33 2.86 -32.05
CA GLU A 665 -10.10 3.53 -33.10
C GLU A 665 -9.89 5.05 -33.04
N ALA A 666 -9.01 5.55 -33.92
CA ALA A 666 -8.77 6.99 -34.08
C ALA A 666 -9.95 7.74 -34.71
N ILE A 667 -11.12 7.14 -34.87
CA ILE A 667 -12.25 7.74 -35.62
C ILE A 667 -13.57 7.21 -35.05
N SER A 668 -14.21 7.91 -34.18
CA SER A 668 -15.67 8.04 -34.06
C SER A 668 -16.04 8.86 -32.82
N VAL A 669 -15.81 10.15 -32.95
CA VAL A 669 -16.22 11.16 -31.98
C VAL A 669 -17.71 11.46 -32.19
N GLY A 670 -18.48 11.54 -31.09
CA GLY A 670 -19.88 11.99 -31.16
C GLY A 670 -20.88 10.94 -31.61
N LEU A 671 -20.59 9.64 -31.50
CA LEU A 671 -21.54 8.58 -31.79
C LEU A 671 -22.54 8.38 -30.64
N GLU A 672 -23.82 8.21 -31.01
CA GLU A 672 -24.88 7.83 -30.08
C GLU A 672 -24.98 6.31 -29.92
N ASN A 673 -25.36 5.84 -28.74
CA ASN A 673 -25.63 4.43 -28.44
C ASN A 673 -24.43 3.49 -28.68
N VAL A 674 -23.22 3.94 -28.31
CA VAL A 674 -21.99 3.15 -28.46
C VAL A 674 -21.83 2.14 -27.34
N SER A 675 -21.49 0.89 -27.68
CA SER A 675 -21.14 -0.16 -26.73
C SER A 675 -19.63 -0.43 -26.75
N ILE A 676 -18.98 -0.27 -25.60
CA ILE A 676 -17.54 -0.52 -25.46
C ILE A 676 -17.34 -1.86 -24.75
N PRO A 677 -16.58 -2.78 -25.37
CA PRO A 677 -16.21 -4.04 -24.73
C PRO A 677 -15.20 -3.82 -23.61
N THR A 678 -15.36 -4.54 -22.49
CA THR A 678 -14.42 -4.49 -21.37
C THR A 678 -14.32 -5.86 -20.71
N ALA A 679 -13.17 -6.15 -20.09
CA ALA A 679 -12.95 -7.36 -19.32
C ALA A 679 -13.71 -7.37 -17.97
N HIS A 680 -14.14 -6.21 -17.50
CA HIS A 680 -14.53 -5.99 -16.11
C HIS A 680 -16.03 -5.70 -15.90
N ALA A 681 -16.81 -5.61 -16.98
CA ALA A 681 -18.27 -5.50 -16.96
C ALA A 681 -18.88 -6.28 -18.12
N LYS A 682 -20.11 -6.76 -17.93
CA LYS A 682 -20.84 -7.46 -19.02
C LYS A 682 -21.08 -6.54 -20.22
N ARG A 683 -21.35 -5.27 -19.95
CA ARG A 683 -21.59 -4.27 -21.00
C ARG A 683 -21.40 -2.86 -20.44
N ILE A 684 -20.74 -1.99 -21.24
CA ILE A 684 -20.74 -0.54 -21.01
C ILE A 684 -21.29 0.10 -22.29
N THR A 685 -22.36 0.90 -22.16
CA THR A 685 -22.98 1.62 -23.27
C THR A 685 -23.05 3.10 -22.94
N PHE A 686 -22.86 3.92 -23.97
CA PHE A 686 -22.89 5.37 -23.90
C PHE A 686 -24.05 5.87 -24.75
N ASP A 687 -24.93 6.68 -24.17
CA ASP A 687 -25.92 7.42 -24.96
C ASP A 687 -25.22 8.39 -25.92
N TYR A 688 -24.07 8.91 -25.48
CA TYR A 688 -23.21 9.75 -26.27
C TYR A 688 -21.73 9.52 -25.84
N LEU A 689 -20.84 9.22 -26.79
CA LEU A 689 -19.44 8.96 -26.51
C LEU A 689 -18.66 10.28 -26.40
N PRO A 690 -17.99 10.58 -25.25
CA PRO A 690 -17.16 11.77 -25.10
C PRO A 690 -16.02 11.82 -26.13
N GLN A 691 -15.60 13.04 -26.52
CA GLN A 691 -14.50 13.25 -27.47
C GLN A 691 -13.16 12.74 -26.94
N SER A 692 -12.92 12.96 -25.64
CA SER A 692 -11.73 12.48 -24.95
C SER A 692 -12.04 12.20 -23.48
N VAL A 693 -11.16 11.40 -22.86
CA VAL A 693 -11.23 11.06 -21.43
C VAL A 693 -9.92 11.43 -20.78
N GLU A 694 -10.01 12.22 -19.72
CA GLU A 694 -8.86 12.72 -18.99
C GLU A 694 -8.90 12.30 -17.52
N LEU A 695 -7.88 11.54 -17.11
CA LEU A 695 -7.72 11.14 -15.71
C LEU A 695 -6.83 12.15 -14.97
N LEU A 696 -7.43 12.84 -14.04
CA LEU A 696 -6.78 13.82 -13.16
C LEU A 696 -6.57 13.20 -11.77
N ASP A 697 -5.59 12.31 -11.69
CA ASP A 697 -5.18 11.63 -10.46
C ASP A 697 -4.04 12.39 -9.73
N GLN A 698 -3.70 11.91 -8.55
CA GLN A 698 -2.61 12.44 -7.71
C GLN A 698 -1.21 11.95 -8.16
N SER A 699 -1.07 11.35 -9.32
CA SER A 699 0.22 10.90 -9.84
C SER A 699 1.11 12.09 -10.20
N ALA A 700 2.43 11.89 -10.05
CA ALA A 700 3.41 12.92 -10.38
C ALA A 700 3.27 13.40 -11.84
N VAL A 701 3.36 14.72 -12.02
CA VAL A 701 3.32 15.36 -13.33
C VAL A 701 4.72 15.33 -13.95
N GLY A 702 4.78 14.88 -15.22
CA GLY A 702 6.01 14.89 -16.00
C GLY A 702 6.95 13.71 -15.74
N ARG A 703 7.63 13.27 -16.80
CA ARG A 703 8.60 12.16 -16.77
C ARG A 703 10.06 12.62 -16.67
N VAL A 704 10.28 13.95 -16.76
CA VAL A 704 11.62 14.54 -16.83
C VAL A 704 11.96 15.23 -15.50
N SER A 705 13.10 14.90 -14.90
CA SER A 705 13.60 15.45 -13.63
C SER A 705 13.70 16.98 -13.61
N ARG A 706 13.91 17.60 -14.77
CA ARG A 706 14.07 19.06 -14.95
C ARG A 706 12.78 19.84 -15.04
N SER A 707 11.64 19.16 -15.26
CA SER A 707 10.33 19.82 -15.40
C SER A 707 9.97 20.59 -14.14
N ASN A 708 9.49 21.84 -14.33
CA ASN A 708 9.06 22.72 -13.25
C ASN A 708 7.72 23.40 -13.58
N VAL A 709 7.19 24.16 -12.62
CA VAL A 709 5.89 24.86 -12.73
C VAL A 709 5.86 25.79 -13.94
N ALA A 710 6.91 26.57 -14.17
CA ALA A 710 6.99 27.50 -15.32
C ALA A 710 6.99 26.80 -16.67
N THR A 711 7.70 25.65 -16.77
CA THR A 711 7.74 24.87 -18.03
C THR A 711 6.40 24.19 -18.31
N TYR A 712 5.74 23.68 -17.28
CA TYR A 712 4.46 23.00 -17.43
C TYR A 712 3.32 23.97 -17.82
N SER A 713 3.30 25.14 -17.22
CA SER A 713 2.29 26.17 -17.51
C SER A 713 2.48 26.86 -18.87
N GLY A 714 3.60 26.61 -19.56
CA GLY A 714 3.97 27.32 -20.79
C GLY A 714 4.48 28.75 -20.60
N ALA A 715 4.53 29.25 -19.36
CA ALA A 715 5.02 30.60 -19.05
C ALA A 715 6.52 30.76 -19.36
N PHE A 716 7.30 29.65 -19.25
CA PHE A 716 8.75 29.69 -19.40
C PHE A 716 9.22 30.09 -20.81
N ASP A 717 8.47 29.76 -21.85
CA ASP A 717 8.80 30.12 -23.25
C ASP A 717 8.72 31.64 -23.45
N SER A 718 7.68 32.28 -22.93
CA SER A 718 7.53 33.71 -22.92
C SER A 718 8.61 34.41 -22.06
N ILE A 719 8.93 33.84 -20.88
CA ILE A 719 9.99 34.36 -20.01
C ILE A 719 11.36 34.33 -20.74
N ARG A 720 11.71 33.22 -21.40
CA ARG A 720 12.96 33.08 -22.15
C ARG A 720 13.04 34.13 -23.28
N SER A 721 11.96 34.37 -23.98
CA SER A 721 11.89 35.39 -25.02
C SER A 721 12.12 36.79 -24.45
N ILE A 722 11.56 37.13 -23.26
CA ILE A 722 11.78 38.37 -22.59
C ILE A 722 13.26 38.56 -22.23
N PHE A 723 13.95 37.54 -21.75
CA PHE A 723 15.37 37.62 -21.43
C PHE A 723 16.25 37.81 -22.66
N ALA A 724 15.93 37.12 -23.79
CA ALA A 724 16.63 37.29 -25.06
C ALA A 724 16.45 38.69 -25.65
N ASP A 725 15.35 39.37 -25.35
CA ASP A 725 15.04 40.73 -25.79
C ASP A 725 15.75 41.81 -24.99
N THR A 726 16.44 41.48 -23.89
CA THR A 726 17.20 42.47 -23.08
C THR A 726 18.38 43.06 -23.87
N PRO A 727 18.80 44.32 -23.61
CA PRO A 727 19.89 44.98 -24.36
C PRO A 727 21.19 44.16 -24.38
N LEU A 728 21.61 43.62 -23.23
CA LEU A 728 22.84 42.80 -23.10
C LEU A 728 22.73 41.46 -23.80
N ALA A 729 21.57 40.80 -23.79
CA ALA A 729 21.35 39.56 -24.51
C ALA A 729 21.39 39.77 -26.05
N ARG A 730 20.83 40.89 -26.53
CA ARG A 730 20.87 41.27 -27.96
C ARG A 730 22.30 41.62 -28.40
N GLU A 731 23.08 42.34 -27.56
CA GLU A 731 24.47 42.62 -27.83
C GLU A 731 25.34 41.35 -27.94
N ARG A 732 25.02 40.33 -27.15
CA ARG A 732 25.69 39.01 -27.19
C ARG A 732 25.03 37.99 -28.14
N GLU A 733 24.06 38.42 -28.94
CA GLU A 733 23.30 37.58 -29.91
C GLU A 733 22.70 36.32 -29.25
N LEU A 734 22.25 36.39 -27.99
CA LEU A 734 21.70 35.25 -27.24
C LEU A 734 20.24 35.02 -27.64
N SER A 735 19.96 33.84 -28.16
CA SER A 735 18.59 33.40 -28.51
C SER A 735 17.77 32.97 -27.30
N PRO A 736 16.45 32.88 -27.38
CA PRO A 736 15.61 32.32 -26.31
C PRO A 736 16.01 30.90 -25.87
N SER A 737 16.60 30.10 -26.75
CA SER A 737 17.09 28.75 -26.46
C SER A 737 18.31 28.76 -25.52
N TYR A 738 19.11 29.81 -25.51
CA TYR A 738 20.23 30.00 -24.59
C TYR A 738 19.80 30.00 -23.13
N PHE A 739 18.62 30.54 -22.85
CA PHE A 739 18.01 30.59 -21.51
C PHE A 739 17.25 29.31 -21.13
N SER A 740 17.38 28.24 -21.90
CA SER A 740 16.80 26.94 -21.59
C SER A 740 17.78 26.06 -20.84
N PHE A 741 17.42 25.56 -19.66
CA PHE A 741 18.21 24.57 -18.94
C PHE A 741 18.08 23.14 -19.51
N ASN A 742 17.28 22.94 -20.57
CA ASN A 742 17.10 21.64 -21.25
C ASN A 742 18.04 21.49 -22.47
N VAL A 743 18.62 22.57 -22.97
CA VAL A 743 19.45 22.59 -24.18
C VAL A 743 20.92 22.47 -23.82
N GLU A 744 21.66 21.61 -24.55
CA GLU A 744 23.11 21.39 -24.29
C GLU A 744 23.96 22.61 -24.63
N TRP A 745 23.62 23.30 -25.69
CA TRP A 745 24.33 24.47 -26.20
C TRP A 745 23.64 25.76 -25.72
N GLY A 746 23.75 26.07 -24.45
CA GLY A 746 23.10 27.23 -23.85
C GLY A 746 23.72 27.62 -22.53
N GLY A 747 23.08 28.56 -21.83
CA GLY A 747 23.56 29.11 -20.57
C GLY A 747 23.32 28.20 -19.35
N ARG A 748 23.03 26.90 -19.50
CA ARG A 748 22.86 25.99 -18.36
C ARG A 748 24.16 25.66 -17.65
N CYS A 749 24.11 25.36 -16.38
CA CYS A 749 25.25 24.85 -15.63
C CYS A 749 25.68 23.47 -16.20
N GLU A 750 26.93 23.35 -16.59
CA GLU A 750 27.49 22.10 -17.12
C GLU A 750 27.60 21.01 -16.06
N ALA A 751 28.00 21.34 -14.83
CA ALA A 751 28.21 20.37 -13.75
C ALA A 751 26.96 19.58 -13.37
N CYS A 752 25.79 20.24 -13.33
CA CYS A 752 24.52 19.59 -13.05
C CYS A 752 23.64 19.43 -14.29
N SER A 753 24.13 19.76 -15.48
CA SER A 753 23.37 19.70 -16.74
C SER A 753 22.02 20.46 -16.68
N GLY A 754 21.92 21.52 -15.90
CA GLY A 754 20.72 22.32 -15.70
C GLY A 754 19.74 21.76 -14.68
N GLU A 755 20.07 20.69 -13.94
CA GLU A 755 19.21 20.15 -12.90
C GLU A 755 19.22 20.98 -11.60
N GLY A 756 20.34 21.68 -11.33
CA GLY A 756 20.56 22.44 -10.10
C GLY A 756 20.87 21.57 -8.88
N ILE A 757 20.81 20.25 -8.99
CA ILE A 757 21.18 19.30 -7.94
C ILE A 757 22.11 18.22 -8.46
N GLN A 758 22.75 17.53 -7.52
CA GLN A 758 23.46 16.28 -7.71
C GLN A 758 22.78 15.20 -6.87
N VAL A 759 22.52 14.04 -7.48
CA VAL A 759 21.96 12.88 -6.78
C VAL A 759 23.11 11.97 -6.41
N VAL A 760 23.24 11.67 -5.13
CA VAL A 760 24.18 10.68 -4.61
C VAL A 760 23.43 9.39 -4.39
N GLU A 761 23.65 8.40 -5.25
CA GLU A 761 23.04 7.09 -5.12
C GLU A 761 23.61 6.34 -3.91
N MET A 762 22.75 5.97 -2.99
CA MET A 762 23.09 5.21 -1.78
C MET A 762 22.61 3.76 -1.95
N GLN A 763 23.56 2.81 -2.04
CA GLN A 763 23.25 1.39 -2.33
C GLN A 763 22.24 0.73 -1.36
N PHE A 764 22.15 1.21 -0.11
CA PHE A 764 21.32 0.61 0.93
C PHE A 764 20.36 1.60 1.62
N LEU A 765 20.41 2.88 1.27
CA LEU A 765 19.59 3.96 1.81
C LEU A 765 18.88 4.69 0.66
N ALA A 766 17.98 5.60 0.98
CA ALA A 766 17.39 6.47 -0.03
C ALA A 766 18.47 7.40 -0.62
N ASP A 767 18.35 7.68 -1.92
CA ASP A 767 19.27 8.58 -2.60
C ASP A 767 19.24 9.97 -1.97
N VAL A 768 20.41 10.57 -1.77
CA VAL A 768 20.54 11.91 -1.21
C VAL A 768 20.68 12.92 -2.35
N THR A 769 19.86 13.97 -2.32
CA THR A 769 19.95 15.08 -3.28
C THR A 769 20.64 16.28 -2.63
N LEU A 770 21.70 16.76 -3.24
CA LEU A 770 22.45 17.93 -2.79
C LEU A 770 22.37 19.04 -3.84
N ASP A 771 22.36 20.29 -3.42
CA ASP A 771 22.46 21.40 -4.36
C ASP A 771 23.81 21.32 -5.11
N CYS A 772 23.77 21.65 -6.39
CA CYS A 772 25.00 21.66 -7.21
C CYS A 772 25.98 22.70 -6.68
N GLU A 773 27.15 22.27 -6.24
CA GLU A 773 28.19 23.16 -5.68
C GLU A 773 28.63 24.25 -6.65
N VAL A 774 28.63 23.99 -7.97
CA VAL A 774 29.07 24.95 -8.99
C VAL A 774 28.06 26.07 -9.21
N CYS A 775 26.77 25.77 -9.31
CA CYS A 775 25.75 26.78 -9.56
C CYS A 775 24.95 27.18 -8.30
N GLY A 776 25.17 26.54 -7.16
CA GLY A 776 24.43 26.80 -5.92
C GLY A 776 22.91 26.65 -6.10
N GLY A 777 22.47 25.58 -6.77
CA GLY A 777 21.05 25.30 -7.05
C GLY A 777 20.45 26.12 -8.22
N LYS A 778 21.16 27.14 -8.77
CA LYS A 778 20.60 28.10 -9.75
C LYS A 778 20.39 27.55 -11.16
N ARG A 779 20.85 26.35 -11.50
CA ARG A 779 20.71 25.67 -12.79
C ARG A 779 21.46 26.28 -13.97
N TYR A 780 21.97 27.51 -13.88
CA TYR A 780 22.63 28.28 -14.94
C TYR A 780 24.08 28.58 -14.63
N GLY A 781 24.87 28.75 -15.67
CA GLY A 781 26.22 29.26 -15.58
C GLY A 781 26.24 30.79 -15.32
N SER A 782 27.40 31.30 -14.91
CA SER A 782 27.61 32.72 -14.56
C SER A 782 27.20 33.69 -15.66
N GLU A 783 27.51 33.37 -16.92
CA GLU A 783 27.21 34.25 -18.07
C GLU A 783 25.69 34.46 -18.27
N ALA A 784 24.90 33.40 -18.11
CA ALA A 784 23.44 33.51 -18.19
C ALA A 784 22.85 34.33 -17.04
N LEU A 785 23.49 34.24 -15.86
CA LEU A 785 23.07 34.97 -14.65
C LEU A 785 23.44 36.46 -14.67
N GLU A 786 24.35 36.88 -15.57
CA GLU A 786 24.66 38.32 -15.79
C GLU A 786 23.51 39.07 -16.47
N ILE A 787 22.71 38.31 -17.30
CA ILE A 787 21.57 38.92 -18.02
C ILE A 787 20.43 39.17 -17.03
N LYS A 788 19.98 40.41 -16.94
CA LYS A 788 18.94 40.84 -16.02
C LYS A 788 17.78 41.53 -16.73
N TYR A 789 16.56 41.16 -16.34
CA TYR A 789 15.34 41.90 -16.66
C TYR A 789 14.77 42.52 -15.39
N ARG A 790 14.60 43.88 -15.37
CA ARG A 790 14.14 44.58 -14.19
C ARG A 790 14.91 44.23 -12.90
N GLY A 791 16.25 44.10 -13.04
CA GLY A 791 17.15 43.85 -11.90
C GLY A 791 17.25 42.39 -11.45
N LYS A 792 16.40 41.46 -11.99
CA LYS A 792 16.42 40.03 -11.67
C LYS A 792 17.00 39.22 -12.83
N ASN A 793 17.86 38.27 -12.55
CA ASN A 793 18.32 37.25 -13.52
C ASN A 793 17.29 36.14 -13.67
N ILE A 794 17.54 35.21 -14.60
CA ILE A 794 16.56 34.12 -14.88
C ILE A 794 16.38 33.15 -13.71
N ALA A 795 17.40 32.91 -12.90
CA ALA A 795 17.31 32.09 -11.71
C ALA A 795 16.46 32.78 -10.61
N ASP A 796 16.69 34.10 -10.41
CA ASP A 796 15.90 34.91 -9.49
C ASP A 796 14.41 34.92 -9.88
N VAL A 797 14.10 34.89 -11.20
CA VAL A 797 12.73 34.81 -11.71
C VAL A 797 12.12 33.43 -11.47
N LEU A 798 12.91 32.36 -11.61
CA LEU A 798 12.43 31.00 -11.28
C LEU A 798 12.18 30.83 -9.76
N ASP A 799 12.83 31.60 -8.92
CA ASP A 799 12.61 31.62 -7.47
C ASP A 799 11.37 32.44 -7.05
N LEU A 800 10.79 33.23 -7.94
CA LEU A 800 9.52 33.92 -7.66
C LEU A 800 8.39 32.89 -7.51
N THR A 801 7.49 33.15 -6.56
CA THR A 801 6.19 32.50 -6.49
C THR A 801 5.30 32.92 -7.65
N VAL A 802 4.27 32.13 -7.96
CA VAL A 802 3.27 32.50 -8.98
C VAL A 802 2.67 33.87 -8.70
N SER A 803 2.36 34.18 -7.44
CA SER A 803 1.82 35.50 -7.03
C SER A 803 2.79 36.66 -7.32
N GLU A 804 4.07 36.49 -6.94
CA GLU A 804 5.10 37.51 -7.19
C GLU A 804 5.40 37.67 -8.67
N ALA A 805 5.37 36.59 -9.42
CA ALA A 805 5.58 36.59 -10.85
C ALA A 805 4.45 37.29 -11.60
N LEU A 806 3.20 37.17 -11.16
CA LEU A 806 2.06 37.91 -11.69
C LEU A 806 2.23 39.45 -11.50
N ASP A 807 2.72 39.86 -10.34
CA ASP A 807 3.03 41.28 -10.06
C ASP A 807 4.24 41.75 -10.90
N PHE A 808 5.30 40.96 -10.97
CA PHE A 808 6.54 41.29 -11.68
C PHE A 808 6.35 41.43 -13.20
N PHE A 809 5.51 40.55 -13.79
CA PHE A 809 5.19 40.51 -15.22
C PHE A 809 3.83 41.15 -15.56
N SER A 810 3.30 42.01 -14.73
CA SER A 810 1.94 42.61 -14.87
C SER A 810 1.67 43.24 -16.24
N ASP A 811 2.71 43.77 -16.91
CA ASP A 811 2.67 44.35 -18.27
C ASP A 811 2.85 43.31 -19.42
N ARG A 812 3.20 42.04 -19.09
CA ARG A 812 3.49 40.95 -20.05
C ARG A 812 2.32 40.00 -20.15
N LYS A 813 1.37 40.31 -21.04
CA LYS A 813 0.10 39.59 -21.20
C LYS A 813 0.28 38.10 -21.41
N ASP A 814 1.29 37.65 -22.14
CA ASP A 814 1.53 36.22 -22.45
C ASP A 814 1.94 35.44 -21.20
N VAL A 815 2.81 35.99 -20.36
CA VAL A 815 3.20 35.39 -19.08
C VAL A 815 2.03 35.39 -18.11
N VAL A 816 1.33 36.52 -17.99
CA VAL A 816 0.19 36.71 -17.09
C VAL A 816 -0.92 35.70 -17.44
N LYS A 817 -1.24 35.50 -18.73
CA LYS A 817 -2.26 34.56 -19.20
C LYS A 817 -2.02 33.15 -18.68
N SER A 818 -0.79 32.65 -18.72
CA SER A 818 -0.43 31.33 -18.22
C SER A 818 -0.45 31.24 -16.69
N LEU A 819 0.05 32.26 -16.02
CA LEU A 819 0.18 32.26 -14.54
C LEU A 819 -1.15 32.48 -13.81
N VAL A 820 -2.09 33.25 -14.39
CA VAL A 820 -3.43 33.47 -13.82
C VAL A 820 -4.18 32.13 -13.67
N LEU A 821 -3.98 31.17 -14.56
CA LEU A 821 -4.64 29.87 -14.46
C LEU A 821 -4.16 29.10 -13.22
N LEU A 822 -2.88 29.18 -12.89
CA LEU A 822 -2.33 28.61 -11.65
C LEU A 822 -2.92 29.29 -10.39
N SER A 823 -3.06 30.60 -10.45
CA SER A 823 -3.69 31.37 -9.37
C SER A 823 -5.15 30.95 -9.12
N ARG A 824 -5.90 30.71 -10.20
CA ARG A 824 -7.32 30.29 -10.13
C ARG A 824 -7.51 28.93 -9.44
N VAL A 825 -6.56 28.00 -9.61
CA VAL A 825 -6.60 26.71 -8.94
C VAL A 825 -5.92 26.72 -7.56
N GLY A 826 -5.57 27.90 -7.03
CA GLY A 826 -5.00 28.06 -5.68
C GLY A 826 -3.52 27.73 -5.55
N LEU A 827 -2.74 27.78 -6.63
CA LEU A 827 -1.30 27.48 -6.64
C LEU A 827 -0.41 28.72 -6.58
N ASN A 828 -0.89 29.80 -5.95
CA ASN A 828 -0.19 31.09 -5.87
C ASN A 828 1.17 31.04 -5.18
N TYR A 829 1.35 30.14 -4.24
CA TYR A 829 2.54 30.03 -3.39
C TYR A 829 3.66 29.21 -4.01
N LEU A 830 3.40 28.46 -5.09
CA LEU A 830 4.42 27.65 -5.76
C LEU A 830 5.46 28.56 -6.43
N LYS A 831 6.73 28.21 -6.30
CA LYS A 831 7.80 28.87 -7.07
C LYS A 831 7.75 28.42 -8.53
N LEU A 832 8.03 29.34 -9.47
CA LEU A 832 8.08 29.03 -10.90
C LEU A 832 9.07 27.90 -11.22
N GLY A 833 10.23 27.90 -10.56
CA GLY A 833 11.28 26.91 -10.73
C GLY A 833 11.10 25.64 -9.91
N GLN A 834 10.01 25.52 -9.12
CA GLN A 834 9.76 24.32 -8.29
C GLN A 834 9.60 23.09 -9.18
N ARG A 835 10.33 22.03 -8.85
CA ARG A 835 10.29 20.78 -9.61
C ARG A 835 8.94 20.10 -9.46
N LEU A 836 8.43 19.54 -10.54
CA LEU A 836 7.16 18.82 -10.51
C LEU A 836 7.22 17.55 -9.63
N SER A 837 8.39 16.95 -9.46
CA SER A 837 8.60 15.78 -8.59
C SER A 837 8.49 16.10 -7.09
N THR A 838 8.59 17.37 -6.70
CA THR A 838 8.48 17.83 -5.31
C THR A 838 7.07 18.28 -4.93
N LEU A 839 6.14 18.28 -5.89
CA LEU A 839 4.76 18.65 -5.65
C LEU A 839 4.02 17.55 -4.88
N SER A 840 3.16 17.95 -3.97
CA SER A 840 2.19 17.04 -3.35
C SER A 840 1.21 16.50 -4.41
N GLY A 841 0.54 15.37 -4.12
CA GLY A 841 -0.44 14.79 -5.05
C GLY A 841 -1.55 15.78 -5.45
N GLY A 842 -2.09 16.53 -4.49
CA GLY A 842 -3.11 17.53 -4.74
C GLY A 842 -2.60 18.74 -5.55
N GLU A 843 -1.36 19.19 -5.31
CA GLU A 843 -0.74 20.26 -6.12
C GLU A 843 -0.54 19.82 -7.57
N ALA A 844 -0.04 18.60 -7.77
CA ALA A 844 0.15 18.00 -9.09
C ALA A 844 -1.18 17.91 -9.85
N GLN A 845 -2.25 17.48 -9.18
CA GLN A 845 -3.59 17.37 -9.76
C GLN A 845 -4.15 18.75 -10.15
N ARG A 846 -4.05 19.75 -9.27
CA ARG A 846 -4.48 21.13 -9.56
C ARG A 846 -3.69 21.74 -10.71
N LEU A 847 -2.40 21.44 -10.79
CA LEU A 847 -1.56 21.85 -11.92
C LEU A 847 -2.05 21.23 -13.23
N LYS A 848 -2.47 19.94 -13.25
CA LYS A 848 -3.10 19.29 -14.40
C LYS A 848 -4.41 20.01 -14.77
N ILE A 849 -5.28 20.31 -13.79
CA ILE A 849 -6.55 21.04 -14.04
C ILE A 849 -6.29 22.39 -14.71
N SER A 850 -5.24 23.11 -14.28
CA SER A 850 -4.94 24.44 -14.83
C SER A 850 -4.65 24.42 -16.33
N SER A 851 -4.07 23.34 -16.86
CA SER A 851 -3.76 23.21 -18.30
C SER A 851 -5.02 23.17 -19.16
N TYR A 852 -6.09 22.53 -18.69
CA TYR A 852 -7.36 22.45 -19.42
C TYR A 852 -8.17 23.75 -19.42
N LEU A 853 -7.88 24.65 -18.48
CA LEU A 853 -8.47 25.99 -18.49
C LEU A 853 -7.94 26.88 -19.63
N SER A 854 -6.73 26.62 -20.13
CA SER A 854 -6.09 27.39 -21.19
C SER A 854 -6.66 27.13 -22.58
N GLY A 855 -7.23 25.96 -22.82
CA GLY A 855 -7.86 25.52 -24.07
C GLY A 855 -9.20 26.22 -24.31
N SER A 856 -9.34 26.93 -25.42
CA SER A 856 -10.59 27.65 -25.78
C SER A 856 -11.60 26.79 -26.52
N SER A 857 -11.30 25.51 -26.83
CA SER A 857 -12.07 24.73 -27.81
C SER A 857 -12.35 23.26 -27.44
N GLU A 858 -11.88 22.76 -26.32
CA GLU A 858 -12.19 21.38 -25.94
C GLU A 858 -13.53 21.36 -25.18
N THR A 859 -14.56 20.96 -25.88
CA THR A 859 -15.89 20.63 -25.35
C THR A 859 -16.08 19.12 -25.38
N GLU A 860 -16.99 18.60 -24.55
CA GLU A 860 -17.37 17.17 -24.50
C GLU A 860 -16.25 16.22 -24.00
N VAL A 861 -15.36 16.74 -23.15
CA VAL A 861 -14.35 15.95 -22.44
C VAL A 861 -14.98 15.31 -21.21
N LEU A 862 -14.66 14.05 -20.96
CA LEU A 862 -14.96 13.37 -19.68
C LEU A 862 -13.76 13.48 -18.74
N PHE A 863 -13.86 14.32 -17.74
CA PHE A 863 -12.87 14.42 -16.67
C PHE A 863 -13.18 13.45 -15.53
N ILE A 864 -12.21 12.65 -15.16
CA ILE A 864 -12.26 11.77 -14.00
C ILE A 864 -11.26 12.30 -12.96
N LEU A 865 -11.75 12.66 -11.77
CA LEU A 865 -10.94 13.25 -10.70
C LEU A 865 -10.96 12.36 -9.44
N ASP A 866 -9.78 12.19 -8.83
CA ASP A 866 -9.60 11.41 -7.61
C ASP A 866 -9.31 12.30 -6.43
N GLU A 867 -10.27 12.42 -5.51
CA GLU A 867 -10.18 13.20 -4.27
C GLU A 867 -9.49 14.58 -4.47
N PRO A 868 -10.01 15.46 -5.35
CA PRO A 868 -9.32 16.69 -5.72
C PRO A 868 -9.24 17.71 -4.59
N THR A 869 -9.95 17.52 -3.50
CA THR A 869 -9.94 18.40 -2.32
C THR A 869 -8.96 17.98 -1.23
N THR A 870 -8.21 16.90 -1.47
CA THR A 870 -7.20 16.40 -0.53
C THR A 870 -6.19 17.50 -0.16
N GLY A 871 -6.01 17.75 1.15
CA GLY A 871 -5.05 18.73 1.67
C GLY A 871 -5.44 20.19 1.45
N LEU A 872 -6.70 20.47 1.12
CA LEU A 872 -7.18 21.83 0.87
C LEU A 872 -7.92 22.43 2.06
N HIS A 873 -7.58 23.69 2.34
CA HIS A 873 -8.37 24.53 3.23
C HIS A 873 -9.71 24.93 2.56
N PHE A 874 -10.75 25.24 3.35
CA PHE A 874 -12.08 25.62 2.89
C PHE A 874 -12.08 26.69 1.78
N GLU A 875 -11.22 27.73 1.91
CA GLU A 875 -11.08 28.80 0.91
C GLU A 875 -10.57 28.27 -0.46
N GLU A 876 -9.71 27.26 -0.44
CA GLU A 876 -9.15 26.66 -1.64
C GLU A 876 -10.15 25.71 -2.29
N ILE A 877 -10.93 24.98 -1.48
CA ILE A 877 -12.04 24.16 -1.97
C ILE A 877 -13.03 25.05 -2.73
N ALA A 878 -13.39 26.22 -2.18
CA ALA A 878 -14.29 27.16 -2.86
C ALA A 878 -13.74 27.62 -4.23
N LYS A 879 -12.44 27.92 -4.33
CA LYS A 879 -11.76 28.29 -5.59
C LYS A 879 -11.77 27.11 -6.59
N LEU A 880 -11.40 25.92 -6.13
CA LEU A 880 -11.40 24.73 -6.96
C LEU A 880 -12.81 24.42 -7.51
N MET A 881 -13.83 24.49 -6.65
CA MET A 881 -15.21 24.28 -7.07
C MET A 881 -15.64 25.26 -8.16
N SER A 882 -15.25 26.53 -8.07
CA SER A 882 -15.56 27.52 -9.13
C SER A 882 -14.96 27.13 -10.48
N VAL A 883 -13.76 26.55 -10.48
CA VAL A 883 -13.06 26.07 -11.69
C VAL A 883 -13.73 24.81 -12.25
N LEU A 884 -14.07 23.84 -11.40
CA LEU A 884 -14.73 22.60 -11.83
C LEU A 884 -16.11 22.87 -12.43
N LEU A 885 -16.87 23.78 -11.83
CA LEU A 885 -18.17 24.19 -12.37
C LEU A 885 -18.04 24.91 -13.72
N GLU A 886 -17.03 25.75 -13.88
CA GLU A 886 -16.76 26.38 -15.20
C GLU A 886 -16.43 25.33 -16.26
N LEU A 887 -15.62 24.30 -15.95
CA LEU A 887 -15.35 23.20 -16.87
C LEU A 887 -16.64 22.45 -17.25
N ARG A 888 -17.51 22.16 -16.28
CA ARG A 888 -18.85 21.55 -16.53
C ARG A 888 -19.70 22.45 -17.43
N ASP A 889 -19.76 23.73 -17.14
CA ASP A 889 -20.64 24.68 -17.85
C ASP A 889 -20.16 24.94 -19.30
N ARG A 890 -18.90 24.63 -19.61
CA ARG A 890 -18.36 24.59 -21.00
C ARG A 890 -18.83 23.34 -21.78
N GLY A 891 -19.67 22.46 -21.22
CA GLY A 891 -20.20 21.26 -21.88
C GLY A 891 -19.42 19.98 -21.62
N ASN A 892 -18.56 19.95 -20.60
CA ASN A 892 -17.82 18.77 -20.20
C ASN A 892 -18.58 17.94 -19.15
N SER A 893 -18.18 16.67 -19.01
CA SER A 893 -18.65 15.77 -17.97
C SER A 893 -17.59 15.62 -16.89
N LEU A 894 -17.99 15.68 -15.62
CA LEU A 894 -17.10 15.56 -14.47
C LEU A 894 -17.54 14.37 -13.60
N ILE A 895 -16.68 13.39 -13.44
CA ILE A 895 -16.85 12.29 -12.48
C ILE A 895 -15.78 12.48 -11.39
N VAL A 896 -16.22 12.71 -10.16
CA VAL A 896 -15.35 13.05 -9.02
C VAL A 896 -15.52 12.00 -7.95
N VAL A 897 -14.46 11.25 -7.63
CA VAL A 897 -14.44 10.38 -6.44
C VAL A 897 -14.13 11.26 -5.25
N GLU A 898 -15.06 11.35 -4.28
CA GLU A 898 -14.93 12.30 -3.17
C GLU A 898 -15.58 11.82 -1.86
N HIS A 899 -15.00 12.31 -0.77
CA HIS A 899 -15.51 12.14 0.60
C HIS A 899 -15.88 13.48 1.26
N ASN A 900 -15.42 14.60 0.70
CA ASN A 900 -15.67 15.91 1.23
C ASN A 900 -17.13 16.31 1.02
N LEU A 901 -17.84 16.57 2.12
CA LEU A 901 -19.26 16.89 2.10
C LEU A 901 -19.57 18.22 1.41
N ASP A 902 -18.64 19.18 1.47
CA ASP A 902 -18.78 20.47 0.79
C ASP A 902 -18.76 20.34 -0.73
N VAL A 903 -18.08 19.30 -1.26
CA VAL A 903 -18.10 18.98 -2.68
C VAL A 903 -19.35 18.15 -3.03
N ILE A 904 -19.67 17.12 -2.22
CA ILE A 904 -20.80 16.22 -2.47
C ILE A 904 -22.13 17.00 -2.50
N LYS A 905 -22.33 17.97 -1.58
CA LYS A 905 -23.54 18.82 -1.58
C LYS A 905 -23.73 19.66 -2.86
N TYR A 906 -22.62 19.86 -3.61
CA TYR A 906 -22.61 20.63 -4.85
C TYR A 906 -22.93 19.80 -6.09
N ALA A 907 -22.77 18.47 -6.03
CA ALA A 907 -22.93 17.57 -7.16
C ALA A 907 -24.35 17.67 -7.77
N ASP A 908 -24.43 17.59 -9.10
CA ASP A 908 -25.70 17.44 -9.81
C ASP A 908 -26.27 16.04 -9.56
N TYR A 909 -25.39 15.04 -9.40
CA TYR A 909 -25.76 13.65 -9.15
C TYR A 909 -24.72 12.96 -8.26
N VAL A 910 -25.18 12.05 -7.40
CA VAL A 910 -24.32 11.29 -6.49
C VAL A 910 -24.57 9.81 -6.70
N ILE A 911 -23.49 9.03 -6.71
CA ILE A 911 -23.50 7.56 -6.75
C ILE A 911 -22.83 7.08 -5.47
N ASP A 912 -23.62 6.49 -4.55
CA ASP A 912 -23.14 6.02 -3.25
C ASP A 912 -22.91 4.51 -3.26
N LEU A 913 -21.65 4.08 -3.08
CA LEU A 913 -21.24 2.68 -3.06
C LEU A 913 -21.01 2.19 -1.63
N GLY A 914 -21.48 0.98 -1.36
CA GLY A 914 -21.36 0.40 -0.03
C GLY A 914 -22.01 -0.99 0.07
N PRO A 915 -22.70 -1.27 1.21
CA PRO A 915 -22.85 -0.40 2.41
C PRO A 915 -21.61 -0.32 3.29
N GLU A 916 -20.72 -1.30 3.19
CA GLU A 916 -19.47 -1.42 3.96
C GLU A 916 -18.24 -1.55 3.04
N ALA A 917 -17.08 -1.86 3.60
CA ALA A 917 -15.82 -2.05 2.87
C ALA A 917 -15.58 -3.53 2.50
N GLY A 918 -14.73 -3.77 1.49
CA GLY A 918 -14.28 -5.12 1.11
C GLY A 918 -15.41 -6.01 0.60
N GLU A 919 -15.52 -7.25 1.10
CA GLU A 919 -16.51 -8.25 0.65
C GLU A 919 -17.97 -7.83 0.91
N GLU A 920 -18.21 -6.99 1.91
CA GLU A 920 -19.54 -6.45 2.24
C GLU A 920 -19.86 -5.16 1.47
N GLY A 921 -18.91 -4.67 0.66
CA GLY A 921 -19.05 -3.52 -0.22
C GLY A 921 -19.42 -3.86 -1.66
N GLY A 922 -19.05 -3.00 -2.59
CA GLY A 922 -19.13 -3.25 -4.03
C GLY A 922 -20.55 -3.26 -4.61
N ARG A 923 -21.51 -2.66 -3.90
CA ARG A 923 -22.91 -2.56 -4.33
C ARG A 923 -23.33 -1.10 -4.45
N LEU A 924 -24.29 -0.83 -5.32
CA LEU A 924 -24.96 0.47 -5.38
C LEU A 924 -25.93 0.58 -4.20
N VAL A 925 -25.69 1.52 -3.29
CA VAL A 925 -26.56 1.78 -2.16
C VAL A 925 -27.65 2.77 -2.58
N ALA A 926 -27.23 3.86 -3.25
CA ALA A 926 -28.16 4.88 -3.73
C ALA A 926 -27.55 5.65 -4.92
N ALA A 927 -28.41 6.17 -5.79
CA ALA A 927 -28.02 7.05 -6.87
C ALA A 927 -29.12 8.11 -7.09
N GLY A 928 -28.73 9.37 -7.23
CA GLY A 928 -29.67 10.50 -7.36
C GLY A 928 -29.04 11.83 -6.96
N THR A 929 -29.85 12.86 -6.77
CA THR A 929 -29.39 14.15 -6.25
C THR A 929 -28.93 14.03 -4.79
N PRO A 930 -28.07 14.92 -4.28
CA PRO A 930 -27.68 14.93 -2.86
C PRO A 930 -28.87 14.92 -1.90
N GLU A 931 -29.96 15.60 -2.26
CA GLU A 931 -31.21 15.64 -1.50
C GLU A 931 -31.91 14.27 -1.43
N GLU A 932 -31.97 13.56 -2.56
CA GLU A 932 -32.51 12.19 -2.63
C GLU A 932 -31.65 11.21 -1.83
N ILE A 933 -30.33 11.26 -1.98
CA ILE A 933 -29.38 10.43 -1.22
C ILE A 933 -29.55 10.64 0.29
N SER A 934 -29.76 11.90 0.73
CA SER A 934 -29.96 12.22 2.16
C SER A 934 -31.17 11.55 2.79
N SER A 935 -32.11 11.06 1.97
CA SER A 935 -33.35 10.38 2.39
C SER A 935 -33.16 8.85 2.48
N VAL A 936 -32.07 8.29 1.96
CA VAL A 936 -31.82 6.84 1.94
C VAL A 936 -31.18 6.40 3.25
N ILE A 937 -31.85 5.55 4.01
CA ILE A 937 -31.41 5.12 5.36
C ILE A 937 -30.14 4.27 5.31
N GLU A 938 -29.98 3.44 4.28
CA GLU A 938 -28.81 2.59 4.09
C GLU A 938 -27.56 3.36 3.67
N SER A 939 -27.74 4.57 3.13
CA SER A 939 -26.64 5.43 2.72
C SER A 939 -25.92 6.05 3.92
N ARG A 940 -24.67 5.66 4.11
CA ARG A 940 -23.82 6.24 5.16
C ARG A 940 -23.49 7.72 4.85
N THR A 941 -23.25 8.02 3.58
CA THR A 941 -23.06 9.39 3.09
C THR A 941 -24.34 10.22 3.25
N GLY A 942 -25.49 9.66 2.90
CA GLY A 942 -26.82 10.30 3.05
C GLY A 942 -27.13 10.70 4.48
N GLY A 943 -26.81 9.82 5.43
CA GLY A 943 -26.99 10.09 6.85
C GLY A 943 -26.25 11.34 7.35
N VAL A 944 -25.04 11.59 6.84
CA VAL A 944 -24.23 12.78 7.18
C VAL A 944 -24.72 14.02 6.41
N LEU A 945 -25.03 13.87 5.11
CA LEU A 945 -25.57 14.94 4.27
C LEU A 945 -26.86 15.52 4.80
N LYS A 946 -27.74 14.71 5.39
CA LYS A 946 -29.02 15.14 5.94
C LYS A 946 -28.87 16.26 6.98
N GLY A 947 -27.88 16.14 7.86
CA GLY A 947 -27.58 17.16 8.86
C GLY A 947 -27.14 18.48 8.23
N LEU A 948 -26.34 18.41 7.18
CA LEU A 948 -25.73 19.57 6.50
C LEU A 948 -26.74 20.31 5.62
N LEU A 949 -27.61 19.58 4.90
CA LEU A 949 -28.65 20.16 4.05
C LEU A 949 -29.78 20.78 4.89
N ALA A 950 -30.10 20.21 6.06
CA ALA A 950 -31.09 20.76 6.97
C ALA A 950 -30.65 22.06 7.67
N SER A 951 -29.33 22.28 7.84
CA SER A 951 -28.80 23.51 8.46
C SER A 951 -28.77 24.72 7.51
N THR A 952 -28.93 24.48 6.20
CA THR A 952 -28.91 25.51 5.13
C THR A 952 -30.27 25.79 4.52
N ALA A 953 -31.33 25.03 4.86
CA ALA A 953 -32.73 25.30 4.53
C ALA A 953 -33.39 26.17 5.61
#